data_e596ce4d62214e625c4da40de052f1d4
#
_entry.id   e596ce4d62214e625c4da40de052f1d4
#
_cell.length_a   1.000
_cell.length_b   1.000
_cell.length_c   1.000
_cell.angle_alpha   90.00
_cell.angle_beta   90.00
_cell.angle_gamma   90.00
#
_symmetry.space_group_name_H-M   'P 1'
#
loop_
_entity.id
_entity.type
_entity.pdbx_description
1 polymer ?
#
loop_
_entity_poly.entity_id
_entity_poly.type
_entity_poly.pdbx_seq_one_letter_code
_entity_poly.pdbx_strand_id
1 'polypeptide(L)'
;MGPIQARRTVAVSEYDPQALQAKWQQRWEEQEPYRASEDAADPRERRYMLDMFPYPSGDLHMGHGEVFAIGDVVARYWMQRGYNVLHPIGWDSFGLPAENAAIKRNAHPAEWTYANIETQANSFRRYGISFDWSRRLHTSDPDYYRWNQWLFNRFFERGLAYRKGGLVNWCPNDQTVLANEQVVDGRCERCGADVIRRELTQWYFKITDYAQRLLDDMEQLTGWPERLLTMQRNWIGRSEGADVLFEIEGRDEPVHVYTTRPDTLYGATFFVVAADAALADEIVTDEQRPAYEAYRAEVAKLSDIERLATDKEKTGVFLGRHAINPVNGERIPVWAADYVLSDYGHGAIMAVPAHDQRDLDFAKKFELPVKVVVHTGLADPGETGEATPGEGTLVNSGPLDGLTKVEAISKIIEILEAEGRGTGAVNFRLRDWLLSRQRFWGTPIPIIHCGDCGEVPVPDEQLPVTLPDLRGEALAPKGVSPLASATEWVNVECPKCGGPAKRDTDTMDTFVDSSWYYLRYCSPGYTDGPFDPEQVRKWGPIDQYVGGIEHAVLHLLYSRFFTKVLHDMGMVSFTEPFKRMLNQGQVINGGKAMSKSLGNGVDLGKQIDEFGVDAVRLTMIFAGPPEDDIDWADVSPAASQKFLARALRVMSEVTSEPGVAFDGGDQALRKVTHHTVDEVTKLVESQRFNVAVARMMELTSAARRAIDSGPGAADPAVREAAETLAVMLSLVAPYLAEEGWERLGGTGAVAFAGWPTADPALLVQESVTCVVQVAGKVRDRLEVAPDISEDELRALALASDKVASYLQGAPRKVIVRAPKLVNIVP
;
A
#
# COMPACT_ATOMS: atom_id res chain seq x y z
N MET A 1 27.48 -49.27 -51.72
CA MET A 1 27.13 -49.34 -50.26
C MET A 1 27.84 -48.18 -49.57
N GLY A 2 27.13 -47.04 -49.38
CA GLY A 2 27.64 -45.91 -48.66
C GLY A 2 27.21 -46.00 -47.17
N PRO A 3 27.96 -45.41 -46.22
CA PRO A 3 27.68 -45.55 -44.78
C PRO A 3 26.41 -44.79 -44.42
N ILE A 4 25.52 -45.50 -43.76
CA ILE A 4 24.33 -44.94 -43.10
C ILE A 4 24.81 -44.05 -41.97
N GLN A 5 24.65 -42.74 -42.10
CA GLN A 5 24.82 -41.80 -40.98
C GLN A 5 23.84 -42.16 -39.87
N ALA A 6 24.37 -42.63 -38.75
CA ALA A 6 23.63 -42.83 -37.52
C ALA A 6 23.03 -41.46 -37.05
N ARG A 7 21.69 -41.36 -37.11
CA ARG A 7 20.97 -40.26 -36.44
C ARG A 7 21.38 -40.26 -34.97
N ARG A 8 22.05 -39.19 -34.54
CA ARG A 8 22.19 -38.89 -33.10
C ARG A 8 20.78 -38.71 -32.56
N THR A 9 20.24 -39.71 -31.90
CA THR A 9 19.14 -39.50 -30.91
C THR A 9 19.69 -38.63 -29.82
N VAL A 10 19.38 -37.35 -29.87
CA VAL A 10 19.59 -36.43 -28.74
C VAL A 10 18.71 -36.99 -27.64
N ALA A 11 19.32 -37.54 -26.58
CA ALA A 11 18.59 -37.93 -25.40
C ALA A 11 17.88 -36.65 -24.89
N VAL A 12 16.56 -36.64 -24.83
CA VAL A 12 15.78 -35.55 -24.24
C VAL A 12 16.24 -35.48 -22.79
N SER A 13 17.02 -34.46 -22.44
CA SER A 13 17.46 -34.26 -21.06
C SER A 13 16.25 -34.07 -20.18
N GLU A 14 16.20 -34.87 -19.12
CA GLU A 14 15.16 -34.77 -18.10
C GLU A 14 15.13 -33.34 -17.48
N TYR A 15 13.95 -32.85 -17.13
CA TYR A 15 13.82 -31.53 -16.47
C TYR A 15 14.43 -31.59 -15.07
N ASP A 16 15.59 -30.97 -14.92
CA ASP A 16 16.29 -30.83 -13.65
C ASP A 16 16.30 -29.32 -13.27
N PRO A 17 15.37 -28.87 -12.40
CA PRO A 17 15.27 -27.47 -12.04
C PRO A 17 16.49 -26.92 -11.34
N GLN A 18 17.22 -27.74 -10.58
CA GLN A 18 18.42 -27.27 -9.84
C GLN A 18 19.61 -27.05 -10.81
N ALA A 19 19.79 -27.95 -11.77
CA ALA A 19 20.82 -27.80 -12.79
C ALA A 19 20.57 -26.60 -13.70
N LEU A 20 19.29 -26.35 -14.09
CA LEU A 20 18.90 -25.20 -14.89
C LEU A 20 19.15 -23.89 -14.14
N GLN A 21 18.74 -23.84 -12.86
CA GLN A 21 18.95 -22.68 -11.99
C GLN A 21 20.44 -22.34 -11.89
N ALA A 22 21.30 -23.30 -11.58
CA ALA A 22 22.75 -23.08 -11.45
C ALA A 22 23.38 -22.56 -12.75
N LYS A 23 22.99 -23.14 -13.93
CA LYS A 23 23.48 -22.72 -15.23
C LYS A 23 23.13 -21.27 -15.56
N TRP A 24 21.85 -20.92 -15.39
CA TRP A 24 21.35 -19.60 -15.84
C TRP A 24 21.65 -18.50 -14.82
N GLN A 25 21.66 -18.78 -13.52
CA GLN A 25 22.09 -17.82 -12.50
C GLN A 25 23.52 -17.35 -12.76
N GLN A 26 24.45 -18.29 -13.03
CA GLN A 26 25.82 -17.95 -13.38
C GLN A 26 25.89 -17.06 -14.63
N ARG A 27 25.13 -17.37 -15.69
CA ARG A 27 25.12 -16.56 -16.92
C ARG A 27 24.57 -15.15 -16.69
N TRP A 28 23.53 -15.00 -15.89
CA TRP A 28 22.96 -13.68 -15.58
C TRP A 28 23.89 -12.83 -14.73
N GLU A 29 24.64 -13.46 -13.81
CA GLU A 29 25.65 -12.75 -13.04
C GLU A 29 26.81 -12.25 -13.88
N GLU A 30 27.23 -13.03 -14.90
CA GLU A 30 28.30 -12.67 -15.84
C GLU A 30 27.87 -11.60 -16.88
N GLN A 31 26.62 -11.62 -17.30
CA GLN A 31 26.14 -10.82 -18.44
C GLN A 31 25.36 -9.57 -18.01
N GLU A 32 24.86 -9.51 -16.78
CA GLU A 32 23.99 -8.42 -16.24
C GLU A 32 22.89 -7.99 -17.24
N PRO A 33 22.07 -8.92 -17.80
CA PRO A 33 21.20 -8.62 -18.93
C PRO A 33 20.10 -7.62 -18.58
N TYR A 34 19.77 -7.47 -17.31
CA TYR A 34 18.66 -6.61 -16.82
C TYR A 34 19.11 -5.21 -16.42
N ARG A 35 20.35 -4.83 -16.69
CA ARG A 35 20.84 -3.49 -16.41
C ARG A 35 20.16 -2.47 -17.32
N ALA A 36 19.53 -1.46 -16.71
CA ALA A 36 18.87 -0.37 -17.43
C ALA A 36 19.92 0.48 -18.16
N SER A 37 19.65 0.79 -19.43
CA SER A 37 20.54 1.63 -20.22
C SER A 37 20.46 3.10 -19.79
N GLU A 38 21.64 3.68 -19.55
CA GLU A 38 21.81 5.12 -19.31
C GLU A 38 22.15 5.89 -20.58
N ASP A 39 22.39 5.20 -21.70
CA ASP A 39 22.73 5.82 -22.96
C ASP A 39 21.65 6.81 -23.39
N ALA A 40 22.02 8.06 -23.58
CA ALA A 40 21.13 9.10 -24.06
C ALA A 40 20.63 8.85 -25.50
N ALA A 41 21.36 8.03 -26.28
CA ALA A 41 21.02 7.64 -27.63
C ALA A 41 20.11 6.37 -27.69
N ASP A 42 19.84 5.72 -26.56
CA ASP A 42 18.93 4.56 -26.51
C ASP A 42 17.52 4.98 -26.94
N PRO A 43 17.02 4.46 -28.10
CA PRO A 43 15.73 4.87 -28.63
C PRO A 43 14.54 4.28 -27.86
N ARG A 44 14.77 3.33 -26.95
CA ARG A 44 13.70 2.65 -26.22
C ARG A 44 13.03 3.62 -25.23
N GLU A 45 11.71 3.57 -25.18
CA GLU A 45 10.94 4.26 -24.14
C GLU A 45 11.28 3.68 -22.77
N ARG A 46 11.39 4.52 -21.74
CA ARG A 46 11.73 4.12 -20.38
C ARG A 46 10.50 3.70 -19.62
N ARG A 47 10.65 2.68 -18.78
CA ARG A 47 9.66 2.24 -17.81
C ARG A 47 10.33 2.00 -16.46
N TYR A 48 9.68 2.42 -15.39
CA TYR A 48 10.16 2.23 -14.04
C TYR A 48 9.21 1.30 -13.29
N MET A 49 9.67 0.06 -13.05
CA MET A 49 9.02 -0.93 -12.21
C MET A 49 9.64 -0.88 -10.82
N LEU A 50 8.81 -0.80 -9.78
CA LEU A 50 9.27 -0.75 -8.40
C LEU A 50 8.47 -1.72 -7.53
N ASP A 51 9.18 -2.56 -6.79
CA ASP A 51 8.66 -3.31 -5.66
C ASP A 51 9.02 -2.59 -4.36
N MET A 52 8.15 -2.68 -3.34
CA MET A 52 8.52 -2.19 -2.01
C MET A 52 9.76 -2.94 -1.52
N PHE A 53 10.81 -2.20 -1.19
CA PHE A 53 12.06 -2.82 -0.77
C PHE A 53 11.95 -3.51 0.60
N PRO A 54 12.66 -4.62 0.82
CA PRO A 54 12.53 -5.42 2.03
C PRO A 54 13.29 -4.85 3.22
N TYR A 55 12.86 -5.25 4.43
CA TYR A 55 13.65 -5.12 5.65
C TYR A 55 14.61 -6.31 5.78
N PRO A 56 15.89 -6.11 6.15
CA PRO A 56 16.84 -7.19 6.33
C PRO A 56 16.70 -7.86 7.72
N SER A 57 15.52 -8.41 8.02
CA SER A 57 15.20 -9.01 9.32
C SER A 57 15.39 -10.53 9.39
N GLY A 58 15.94 -11.13 8.35
CA GLY A 58 16.17 -12.55 8.13
C GLY A 58 16.21 -12.86 6.65
N ASP A 59 16.11 -14.14 6.24
CA ASP A 59 16.01 -14.51 4.83
C ASP A 59 14.62 -14.23 4.27
N LEU A 60 14.45 -14.36 2.94
CA LEU A 60 13.19 -14.18 2.24
C LEU A 60 12.14 -15.18 2.74
N HIS A 61 10.92 -14.72 2.90
CA HIS A 61 9.76 -15.53 3.24
C HIS A 61 8.75 -15.58 2.09
N MET A 62 7.69 -16.38 2.23
CA MET A 62 6.70 -16.61 1.17
C MET A 62 6.05 -15.32 0.63
N GLY A 63 5.76 -14.34 1.50
CA GLY A 63 5.24 -13.04 1.06
C GLY A 63 6.22 -12.25 0.19
N HIS A 64 7.53 -12.31 0.47
CA HIS A 64 8.55 -11.76 -0.44
C HIS A 64 8.51 -12.49 -1.79
N GLY A 65 8.39 -13.82 -1.78
CA GLY A 65 8.27 -14.61 -3.00
C GLY A 65 7.11 -14.16 -3.88
N GLU A 66 5.97 -13.84 -3.30
CA GLU A 66 4.79 -13.36 -4.02
C GLU A 66 5.01 -11.95 -4.61
N VAL A 67 5.33 -10.96 -3.76
CA VAL A 67 5.51 -9.56 -4.16
C VAL A 67 6.46 -9.44 -5.33
N PHE A 68 7.66 -9.99 -5.17
CA PHE A 68 8.72 -9.85 -6.17
C PHE A 68 8.49 -10.69 -7.43
N ALA A 69 7.76 -11.82 -7.34
CA ALA A 69 7.35 -12.55 -8.53
C ALA A 69 6.32 -11.75 -9.36
N ILE A 70 5.36 -11.10 -8.71
CA ILE A 70 4.36 -10.24 -9.37
C ILE A 70 5.04 -9.06 -10.09
N GLY A 71 5.93 -8.35 -9.40
CA GLY A 71 6.66 -7.23 -9.99
C GLY A 71 7.53 -7.65 -11.16
N ASP A 72 8.20 -8.79 -11.03
CA ASP A 72 9.05 -9.33 -12.08
C ASP A 72 8.27 -9.73 -13.36
N VAL A 73 7.01 -10.20 -13.23
CA VAL A 73 6.14 -10.43 -14.39
C VAL A 73 5.96 -9.14 -15.20
N VAL A 74 5.69 -8.03 -14.54
CA VAL A 74 5.50 -6.72 -15.19
C VAL A 74 6.80 -6.23 -15.83
N ALA A 75 7.92 -6.30 -15.09
CA ALA A 75 9.23 -5.88 -15.59
C ALA A 75 9.64 -6.66 -16.84
N ARG A 76 9.52 -8.00 -16.81
CA ARG A 76 9.84 -8.87 -17.95
C ARG A 76 8.90 -8.66 -19.13
N TYR A 77 7.62 -8.44 -18.88
CA TYR A 77 6.68 -8.11 -19.97
C TYR A 77 7.08 -6.81 -20.67
N TRP A 78 7.47 -5.78 -19.94
CA TRP A 78 7.94 -4.54 -20.53
C TRP A 78 9.26 -4.69 -21.30
N MET A 79 10.20 -5.52 -20.81
CA MET A 79 11.41 -5.88 -21.55
C MET A 79 11.08 -6.57 -22.87
N GLN A 80 10.14 -7.53 -22.86
CA GLN A 80 9.64 -8.20 -24.07
C GLN A 80 8.96 -7.24 -25.05
N ARG A 81 8.34 -6.15 -24.53
CA ARG A 81 7.73 -5.09 -25.35
C ARG A 81 8.77 -4.07 -25.88
N GLY A 82 10.04 -4.30 -25.60
CA GLY A 82 11.15 -3.45 -26.08
C GLY A 82 11.37 -2.17 -25.30
N TYR A 83 10.84 -2.04 -24.08
CA TYR A 83 11.12 -0.91 -23.22
C TYR A 83 12.51 -1.02 -22.57
N ASN A 84 13.12 0.12 -22.26
CA ASN A 84 14.25 0.21 -21.34
C ASN A 84 13.68 0.25 -19.90
N VAL A 85 13.86 -0.83 -19.14
CA VAL A 85 13.20 -1.02 -17.85
C VAL A 85 14.19 -0.81 -16.70
N LEU A 86 13.85 0.11 -15.79
CA LEU A 86 14.51 0.24 -14.49
C LEU A 86 13.72 -0.59 -13.46
N HIS A 87 14.33 -1.66 -12.96
CA HIS A 87 13.79 -2.53 -11.92
C HIS A 87 14.85 -2.70 -10.82
N PRO A 88 14.96 -1.76 -9.88
CA PRO A 88 16.02 -1.71 -8.87
C PRO A 88 15.72 -2.58 -7.66
N ILE A 89 16.75 -2.83 -6.85
CA ILE A 89 16.66 -3.48 -5.54
C ILE A 89 17.52 -2.74 -4.51
N GLY A 90 17.06 -2.71 -3.27
CA GLY A 90 17.77 -2.20 -2.10
C GLY A 90 17.10 -2.66 -0.82
N TRP A 91 17.53 -2.12 0.31
CA TRP A 91 17.01 -2.52 1.62
C TRP A 91 16.70 -1.31 2.48
N ASP A 92 15.52 -1.35 3.09
CA ASP A 92 15.20 -0.49 4.23
C ASP A 92 15.86 -1.09 5.47
N SER A 93 17.07 -0.59 5.77
CA SER A 93 18.02 -1.32 6.59
C SER A 93 18.19 -0.77 8.02
N PHE A 94 17.52 0.32 8.36
CA PHE A 94 17.37 0.78 9.74
C PHE A 94 16.21 0.06 10.45
N GLY A 95 16.10 0.20 11.77
CA GLY A 95 14.96 -0.21 12.56
C GLY A 95 15.26 -1.21 13.68
N LEU A 96 14.21 -1.47 14.47
CA LEU A 96 14.24 -2.25 15.72
C LEU A 96 14.74 -3.71 15.60
N PRO A 97 14.41 -4.49 14.55
CA PRO A 97 14.83 -5.89 14.50
C PRO A 97 16.33 -6.08 14.60
N ALA A 98 17.09 -5.24 13.90
CA ALA A 98 18.56 -5.29 13.93
C ALA A 98 19.10 -4.86 15.28
N GLU A 99 18.56 -3.81 15.88
CA GLU A 99 18.95 -3.33 17.20
C GLU A 99 18.69 -4.36 18.29
N ASN A 100 17.50 -4.97 18.31
CA ASN A 100 17.15 -6.02 19.25
C ASN A 100 18.05 -7.28 19.11
N ALA A 101 18.42 -7.61 17.87
CA ALA A 101 19.37 -8.71 17.62
C ALA A 101 20.77 -8.38 18.11
N ALA A 102 21.23 -7.12 17.93
CA ALA A 102 22.51 -6.65 18.38
C ALA A 102 22.64 -6.65 19.92
N ILE A 103 21.60 -6.20 20.63
CA ILE A 103 21.54 -6.25 22.10
C ILE A 103 21.76 -7.68 22.61
N LYS A 104 21.01 -8.63 22.05
CA LYS A 104 21.11 -10.06 22.45
C LYS A 104 22.46 -10.70 22.19
N ARG A 105 23.22 -10.19 21.20
CA ARG A 105 24.51 -10.76 20.75
C ARG A 105 25.73 -9.98 21.24
N ASN A 106 25.51 -8.90 21.98
CA ASN A 106 26.56 -7.95 22.35
C ASN A 106 27.35 -7.45 21.13
N ALA A 107 26.65 -7.09 20.06
CA ALA A 107 27.20 -6.70 18.75
C ALA A 107 26.71 -5.30 18.35
N HIS A 108 27.25 -4.75 17.27
CA HIS A 108 26.71 -3.55 16.64
C HIS A 108 25.56 -3.94 15.66
N PRO A 109 24.45 -3.15 15.57
CA PRO A 109 23.32 -3.49 14.68
C PRO A 109 23.70 -3.65 13.21
N ALA A 110 24.69 -2.90 12.72
CA ALA A 110 25.20 -3.02 11.36
C ALA A 110 25.65 -4.44 11.00
N GLU A 111 26.32 -5.14 11.93
CA GLU A 111 26.83 -6.50 11.70
C GLU A 111 25.67 -7.46 11.34
N TRP A 112 24.56 -7.37 12.06
CA TRP A 112 23.35 -8.15 11.79
C TRP A 112 22.68 -7.72 10.48
N THR A 113 22.53 -6.41 10.29
CA THR A 113 21.87 -5.82 9.13
C THR A 113 22.54 -6.24 7.83
N TYR A 114 23.86 -6.00 7.70
CA TYR A 114 24.57 -6.29 6.46
C TYR A 114 24.72 -7.79 6.21
N ALA A 115 24.84 -8.63 7.24
CA ALA A 115 24.80 -10.09 7.06
C ALA A 115 23.45 -10.57 6.48
N ASN A 116 22.34 -10.03 6.96
CA ASN A 116 21.02 -10.37 6.42
C ASN A 116 20.81 -9.81 5.00
N ILE A 117 21.32 -8.60 4.71
CA ILE A 117 21.27 -8.04 3.35
C ILE A 117 21.97 -8.99 2.36
N GLU A 118 23.16 -9.49 2.67
CA GLU A 118 23.85 -10.42 1.79
C GLU A 118 23.10 -11.76 1.65
N THR A 119 22.52 -12.26 2.75
CA THR A 119 21.66 -13.45 2.69
C THR A 119 20.48 -13.24 1.75
N GLN A 120 19.74 -12.16 1.91
CA GLN A 120 18.60 -11.85 1.05
C GLN A 120 19.02 -11.56 -0.40
N ALA A 121 20.16 -10.87 -0.62
CA ALA A 121 20.67 -10.62 -1.96
C ALA A 121 20.96 -11.93 -2.72
N ASN A 122 21.56 -12.91 -2.04
CA ASN A 122 21.79 -14.23 -2.61
C ASN A 122 20.47 -14.97 -2.89
N SER A 123 19.50 -14.89 -1.98
CA SER A 123 18.17 -15.48 -2.17
C SER A 123 17.40 -14.81 -3.31
N PHE A 124 17.50 -13.49 -3.52
CA PHE A 124 16.92 -12.80 -4.67
C PHE A 124 17.57 -13.22 -6.00
N ARG A 125 18.91 -13.31 -6.05
CA ARG A 125 19.61 -13.82 -7.24
C ARG A 125 19.15 -15.23 -7.56
N ARG A 126 19.08 -16.10 -6.55
CA ARG A 126 18.54 -17.46 -6.69
C ARG A 126 17.07 -17.45 -7.16
N TYR A 127 16.26 -16.55 -6.65
CA TYR A 127 14.84 -16.43 -7.03
C TYR A 127 14.63 -15.93 -8.46
N GLY A 128 15.69 -15.45 -9.11
CA GLY A 128 15.74 -15.13 -10.53
C GLY A 128 14.94 -13.89 -10.91
N ILE A 129 14.87 -12.89 -10.04
CA ILE A 129 14.23 -11.60 -10.32
C ILE A 129 15.10 -10.77 -11.26
N SER A 130 14.47 -10.08 -12.21
CA SER A 130 15.15 -9.25 -13.22
C SER A 130 15.57 -7.88 -12.68
N PHE A 131 16.29 -7.87 -11.55
CA PHE A 131 16.77 -6.62 -10.97
C PHE A 131 17.98 -6.03 -11.69
N ASP A 132 18.00 -4.70 -11.78
CA ASP A 132 19.20 -3.93 -12.06
C ASP A 132 20.04 -3.78 -10.78
N TRP A 133 20.98 -4.70 -10.55
CA TRP A 133 21.83 -4.72 -9.37
C TRP A 133 22.78 -3.52 -9.27
N SER A 134 23.01 -2.78 -10.37
CA SER A 134 23.81 -1.56 -10.36
C SER A 134 23.14 -0.41 -9.59
N ARG A 135 21.83 -0.54 -9.32
CA ARG A 135 21.03 0.44 -8.58
C ARG A 135 20.90 0.12 -7.09
N ARG A 136 21.62 -0.91 -6.60
CA ARG A 136 21.56 -1.35 -5.21
C ARG A 136 21.88 -0.22 -4.23
N LEU A 137 21.05 -0.09 -3.18
CA LEU A 137 21.26 0.83 -2.06
C LEU A 137 20.80 0.22 -0.73
N HIS A 138 21.30 0.78 0.38
CA HIS A 138 20.89 0.46 1.74
C HIS A 138 20.63 1.76 2.50
N THR A 139 19.47 1.87 3.15
CA THR A 139 19.12 3.14 3.83
C THR A 139 20.00 3.44 5.04
N SER A 140 20.64 2.42 5.62
CA SER A 140 21.60 2.58 6.72
C SER A 140 23.02 2.97 6.31
N ASP A 141 23.31 3.07 5.00
CA ASP A 141 24.59 3.57 4.52
C ASP A 141 24.72 5.08 4.80
N PRO A 142 25.87 5.57 5.32
CA PRO A 142 26.09 7.00 5.52
C PRO A 142 25.86 7.86 4.28
N ASP A 143 26.17 7.34 3.09
CA ASP A 143 25.94 8.00 1.80
C ASP A 143 24.44 8.12 1.43
N TYR A 144 23.60 7.29 2.06
CA TYR A 144 22.15 7.41 1.90
C TYR A 144 21.55 8.33 2.97
N TYR A 145 21.76 8.04 4.27
CA TYR A 145 21.07 8.78 5.33
C TYR A 145 21.63 10.22 5.52
N ARG A 146 22.79 10.54 4.97
CA ARG A 146 23.22 11.94 4.79
C ARG A 146 22.12 12.78 4.16
N TRP A 147 21.42 12.21 3.20
CA TRP A 147 20.38 12.93 2.46
C TRP A 147 19.06 13.00 3.22
N ASN A 148 18.74 12.03 4.09
CA ASN A 148 17.66 12.19 5.07
C ASN A 148 17.90 13.41 5.95
N GLN A 149 19.13 13.55 6.44
CA GLN A 149 19.52 14.69 7.29
C GLN A 149 19.48 16.01 6.52
N TRP A 150 19.95 16.02 5.29
CA TRP A 150 19.88 17.19 4.41
C TRP A 150 18.43 17.58 4.13
N LEU A 151 17.56 16.64 3.81
CA LEU A 151 16.14 16.87 3.59
C LEU A 151 15.46 17.39 4.87
N PHE A 152 15.78 16.83 6.02
CA PHE A 152 15.29 17.34 7.29
C PHE A 152 15.67 18.82 7.48
N ASN A 153 16.93 19.20 7.24
CA ASN A 153 17.37 20.61 7.31
C ASN A 153 16.57 21.50 6.35
N ARG A 154 16.32 21.06 5.12
CA ARG A 154 15.49 21.83 4.15
C ARG A 154 14.05 21.97 4.63
N PHE A 155 13.48 20.92 5.25
CA PHE A 155 12.13 20.99 5.82
C PHE A 155 12.10 21.92 7.04
N PHE A 156 13.13 21.88 7.88
CA PHE A 156 13.27 22.79 9.03
C PHE A 156 13.35 24.27 8.58
N GLU A 157 14.16 24.59 7.60
CA GLU A 157 14.27 25.93 7.02
C GLU A 157 12.95 26.47 6.47
N ARG A 158 12.08 25.59 6.02
CA ARG A 158 10.73 25.91 5.50
C ARG A 158 9.65 25.94 6.58
N GLY A 159 10.01 25.67 7.84
CA GLY A 159 9.04 25.54 8.94
C GLY A 159 8.16 24.29 8.84
N LEU A 160 8.53 23.32 7.99
CA LEU A 160 7.85 22.02 7.85
C LEU A 160 8.35 20.99 8.88
N ALA A 161 9.55 21.16 9.42
CA ALA A 161 10.04 20.41 10.57
C ALA A 161 10.06 21.31 11.79
N TYR A 162 9.48 20.87 12.90
CA TYR A 162 9.40 21.64 14.13
C TYR A 162 9.38 20.74 15.36
N ARG A 163 9.69 21.31 16.52
CA ARG A 163 9.74 20.61 17.81
C ARG A 163 8.64 21.10 18.73
N LYS A 164 7.93 20.16 19.36
CA LYS A 164 6.79 20.47 20.24
C LYS A 164 6.74 19.50 21.42
N GLY A 165 6.44 20.03 22.62
CA GLY A 165 6.08 19.24 23.80
C GLY A 165 4.61 18.82 23.76
N GLY A 166 4.29 17.64 24.27
CA GLY A 166 2.92 17.16 24.36
C GLY A 166 2.83 15.68 24.69
N LEU A 167 1.59 15.21 24.81
CA LEU A 167 1.29 13.79 24.99
C LEU A 167 1.50 13.04 23.69
N VAL A 168 2.33 12.01 23.73
CA VAL A 168 2.66 11.16 22.58
C VAL A 168 2.32 9.71 22.87
N ASN A 169 2.10 8.92 21.80
CA ASN A 169 1.94 7.49 21.90
C ASN A 169 3.28 6.84 22.24
N TRP A 170 3.33 6.06 23.31
CA TRP A 170 4.52 5.39 23.80
C TRP A 170 4.32 3.88 23.83
N CYS A 171 5.21 3.12 23.20
CA CYS A 171 5.26 1.68 23.32
C CYS A 171 6.11 1.30 24.54
N PRO A 172 5.54 0.71 25.61
CA PRO A 172 6.30 0.36 26.80
C PRO A 172 7.24 -0.84 26.59
N ASN A 173 6.95 -1.70 25.61
CA ASN A 173 7.79 -2.84 25.27
C ASN A 173 9.01 -2.39 24.44
N ASP A 174 8.80 -1.64 23.39
CA ASP A 174 9.87 -1.13 22.52
C ASP A 174 10.56 0.11 23.10
N GLN A 175 9.99 0.70 24.14
CA GLN A 175 10.45 1.93 24.82
C GLN A 175 10.78 3.05 23.85
N THR A 176 9.85 3.34 22.96
CA THR A 176 9.95 4.42 21.97
C THR A 176 8.58 5.02 21.68
N VAL A 177 8.61 6.23 21.14
CA VAL A 177 7.42 6.92 20.64
C VAL A 177 6.95 6.28 19.33
N LEU A 178 5.64 6.30 19.12
CA LEU A 178 4.97 5.83 17.90
C LEU A 178 4.23 6.99 17.23
N ALA A 179 4.29 7.07 15.92
CA ALA A 179 3.38 7.91 15.15
C ALA A 179 1.94 7.38 15.30
N ASN A 180 0.94 8.23 15.05
CA ASN A 180 -0.47 7.83 15.18
C ASN A 180 -0.81 6.65 14.26
N GLU A 181 -0.21 6.63 13.09
CA GLU A 181 -0.35 5.61 12.06
C GLU A 181 0.19 4.24 12.49
N GLN A 182 1.08 4.21 13.48
CA GLN A 182 1.70 3.01 14.04
C GLN A 182 0.94 2.43 15.24
N VAL A 183 -0.22 3.00 15.54
CA VAL A 183 -1.11 2.51 16.61
C VAL A 183 -2.36 1.92 15.99
N VAL A 184 -2.52 0.60 16.10
CA VAL A 184 -3.67 -0.14 15.57
C VAL A 184 -4.47 -0.69 16.75
N ASP A 185 -5.73 -0.31 16.87
CA ASP A 185 -6.62 -0.71 17.97
C ASP A 185 -6.00 -0.51 19.37
N GLY A 186 -5.29 0.65 19.57
CA GLY A 186 -4.60 0.98 20.83
C GLY A 186 -3.32 0.21 21.10
N ARG A 187 -2.86 -0.57 20.15
CA ARG A 187 -1.67 -1.41 20.27
C ARG A 187 -0.58 -0.99 19.29
N CYS A 188 0.65 -1.23 19.68
CA CYS A 188 1.79 -1.08 18.79
C CYS A 188 1.65 -2.05 17.60
N GLU A 189 1.65 -1.55 16.37
CA GLU A 189 1.57 -2.34 15.13
C GLU A 189 2.64 -3.44 15.04
N ARG A 190 3.78 -3.20 15.68
CA ARG A 190 4.98 -4.05 15.60
C ARG A 190 5.02 -5.16 16.64
N CYS A 191 4.79 -4.83 17.92
CA CYS A 191 4.96 -5.77 19.02
C CYS A 191 3.64 -6.16 19.72
N GLY A 192 2.52 -5.52 19.36
CA GLY A 192 1.20 -5.81 19.94
C GLY A 192 1.00 -5.35 21.39
N ALA A 193 1.98 -4.66 21.99
CA ALA A 193 1.84 -4.12 23.35
C ALA A 193 0.83 -2.98 23.40
N ASP A 194 0.09 -2.86 24.48
CA ASP A 194 -0.82 -1.74 24.70
C ASP A 194 -0.03 -0.43 24.76
N VAL A 195 -0.47 0.56 23.97
CA VAL A 195 0.17 1.87 23.87
C VAL A 195 -0.31 2.76 25.03
N ILE A 196 0.63 3.46 25.67
CA ILE A 196 0.32 4.41 26.73
C ILE A 196 0.63 5.84 26.26
N ARG A 197 0.09 6.84 26.96
CA ARG A 197 0.40 8.24 26.72
C ARG A 197 1.57 8.69 27.61
N ARG A 198 2.51 9.43 27.04
CA ARG A 198 3.66 10.01 27.73
C ARG A 198 3.90 11.44 27.27
N GLU A 199 4.21 12.34 28.20
CA GLU A 199 4.55 13.71 27.86
C GLU A 199 6.03 13.79 27.48
N LEU A 200 6.32 14.17 26.24
CA LEU A 200 7.67 14.32 25.68
C LEU A 200 7.72 15.47 24.67
N THR A 201 8.90 16.07 24.54
CA THR A 201 9.16 17.07 23.48
C THR A 201 9.77 16.37 22.28
N GLN A 202 9.12 16.42 21.14
CA GLN A 202 9.44 15.61 19.96
C GLN A 202 9.46 16.44 18.68
N TRP A 203 10.09 15.89 17.63
CA TRP A 203 10.10 16.46 16.28
C TRP A 203 8.92 15.97 15.47
N TYR A 204 8.39 16.85 14.62
CA TYR A 204 7.28 16.60 13.71
C TYR A 204 7.56 17.13 12.32
N PHE A 205 7.01 16.47 11.30
CA PHE A 205 6.79 17.08 9.98
C PHE A 205 5.34 17.54 9.84
N LYS A 206 5.18 18.77 9.31
CA LYS A 206 3.87 19.40 9.07
C LYS A 206 3.17 18.84 7.83
N ILE A 207 2.82 17.54 7.84
CA ILE A 207 2.04 16.92 6.77
C ILE A 207 0.65 17.55 6.65
N THR A 208 0.12 18.13 7.73
CA THR A 208 -1.18 18.80 7.76
C THR A 208 -1.25 20.03 6.84
N ASP A 209 -0.15 20.71 6.59
CA ASP A 209 -0.07 21.84 5.64
C ASP A 209 -0.33 21.36 4.19
N TYR A 210 -0.20 20.05 3.92
CA TYR A 210 -0.44 19.41 2.63
C TYR A 210 -1.75 18.62 2.58
N ALA A 211 -2.55 18.59 3.64
CA ALA A 211 -3.74 17.75 3.75
C ALA A 211 -4.73 17.96 2.59
N GLN A 212 -5.02 19.22 2.23
CA GLN A 212 -5.91 19.51 1.12
C GLN A 212 -5.32 19.06 -0.22
N ARG A 213 -4.04 19.35 -0.50
CA ARG A 213 -3.37 18.91 -1.75
C ARG A 213 -3.30 17.39 -1.86
N LEU A 214 -3.10 16.68 -0.74
CA LEU A 214 -3.13 15.22 -0.70
C LEU A 214 -4.51 14.67 -1.12
N LEU A 215 -5.60 15.38 -0.83
CA LEU A 215 -6.94 15.01 -1.28
C LEU A 215 -7.19 15.39 -2.74
N ASP A 216 -6.90 16.63 -3.11
CA ASP A 216 -7.17 17.16 -4.46
C ASP A 216 -6.40 16.38 -5.53
N ASP A 217 -5.12 16.10 -5.28
CA ASP A 217 -4.27 15.37 -6.20
C ASP A 217 -4.61 13.87 -6.31
N MET A 218 -5.54 13.33 -5.51
CA MET A 218 -6.07 11.97 -5.71
C MET A 218 -6.72 11.78 -7.08
N GLU A 219 -7.19 12.85 -7.71
CA GLU A 219 -7.73 12.81 -9.07
C GLU A 219 -6.69 12.35 -10.11
N GLN A 220 -5.41 12.54 -9.82
CA GLN A 220 -4.30 12.10 -10.67
C GLN A 220 -3.99 10.60 -10.50
N LEU A 221 -4.43 9.97 -9.41
CA LEU A 221 -4.11 8.60 -9.03
C LEU A 221 -5.06 7.57 -9.67
N THR A 222 -5.34 7.73 -10.96
CA THR A 222 -6.30 6.89 -11.71
C THR A 222 -5.89 5.41 -11.83
N GLY A 223 -4.61 5.11 -11.63
CA GLY A 223 -4.06 3.75 -11.60
C GLY A 223 -3.97 3.12 -10.21
N TRP A 224 -4.54 3.75 -9.18
CA TRP A 224 -4.53 3.24 -7.81
C TRP A 224 -5.84 2.53 -7.47
N PRO A 225 -5.80 1.45 -6.65
CA PRO A 225 -7.01 0.78 -6.17
C PRO A 225 -7.90 1.75 -5.36
N GLU A 226 -9.20 1.77 -5.64
CA GLU A 226 -10.17 2.66 -4.94
C GLU A 226 -10.20 2.40 -3.43
N ARG A 227 -9.98 1.14 -3.00
CA ARG A 227 -9.87 0.78 -1.58
C ARG A 227 -8.77 1.57 -0.88
N LEU A 228 -7.59 1.69 -1.52
CA LEU A 228 -6.44 2.42 -0.99
C LEU A 228 -6.73 3.92 -0.91
N LEU A 229 -7.30 4.50 -1.98
CA LEU A 229 -7.69 5.91 -2.00
C LEU A 229 -8.72 6.23 -0.91
N THR A 230 -9.69 5.33 -0.70
CA THR A 230 -10.68 5.44 0.37
C THR A 230 -10.02 5.40 1.75
N MET A 231 -9.04 4.53 1.99
CA MET A 231 -8.30 4.50 3.25
C MET A 231 -7.58 5.82 3.51
N GLN A 232 -6.88 6.37 2.52
CA GLN A 232 -6.20 7.66 2.65
C GLN A 232 -7.19 8.82 2.85
N ARG A 233 -8.27 8.87 2.06
CA ARG A 233 -9.31 9.90 2.19
C ARG A 233 -9.91 9.90 3.60
N ASN A 234 -10.24 8.71 4.11
CA ASN A 234 -10.75 8.55 5.47
C ASN A 234 -9.73 8.92 6.53
N TRP A 235 -8.44 8.62 6.32
CA TRP A 235 -7.37 8.95 7.25
C TRP A 235 -7.14 10.46 7.33
N ILE A 236 -7.06 11.14 6.18
CA ILE A 236 -6.96 12.60 6.11
C ILE A 236 -8.19 13.24 6.74
N GLY A 237 -9.36 12.68 6.51
CA GLY A 237 -10.59 13.00 7.24
C GLY A 237 -10.97 14.47 7.18
N ARG A 238 -11.04 15.04 5.95
CA ARG A 238 -11.51 16.40 5.73
C ARG A 238 -12.95 16.54 6.15
N SER A 239 -13.24 17.55 6.94
CA SER A 239 -14.58 17.90 7.37
C SER A 239 -14.81 19.40 7.20
N GLU A 240 -16.02 19.77 6.80
CA GLU A 240 -16.47 21.14 6.70
C GLU A 240 -17.46 21.45 7.84
N GLY A 241 -17.37 22.65 8.37
CA GLY A 241 -18.20 23.06 9.50
C GLY A 241 -17.95 24.53 9.85
N ALA A 242 -17.99 24.82 11.13
CA ALA A 242 -17.70 26.15 11.65
C ALA A 242 -16.80 26.10 12.89
N ASP A 243 -15.95 27.08 13.00
CA ASP A 243 -15.26 27.43 14.23
C ASP A 243 -16.07 28.49 14.98
N VAL A 244 -16.61 28.12 16.14
CA VAL A 244 -17.57 28.89 16.90
C VAL A 244 -16.95 29.39 18.20
N LEU A 245 -17.13 30.67 18.53
CA LEU A 245 -16.59 31.31 19.72
C LEU A 245 -17.61 31.25 20.86
N PHE A 246 -17.24 30.58 21.95
CA PHE A 246 -18.03 30.53 23.19
C PHE A 246 -17.35 31.37 24.27
N GLU A 247 -18.07 32.35 24.82
CA GLU A 247 -17.66 33.03 26.01
C GLU A 247 -17.85 32.13 27.25
N ILE A 248 -16.84 32.07 28.15
CA ILE A 248 -16.93 31.33 29.41
C ILE A 248 -16.87 32.32 30.58
N GLU A 249 -17.77 32.19 31.53
CA GLU A 249 -17.82 33.05 32.73
C GLU A 249 -16.47 33.07 33.45
N GLY A 250 -15.94 34.26 33.68
CA GLY A 250 -14.68 34.49 34.37
C GLY A 250 -13.44 34.25 33.53
N ARG A 251 -13.60 34.23 32.17
CA ARG A 251 -12.52 34.21 31.21
C ARG A 251 -12.69 35.38 30.23
N ASP A 252 -11.64 36.11 29.94
CA ASP A 252 -11.71 37.29 29.06
C ASP A 252 -11.71 36.88 27.56
N GLU A 253 -11.04 35.80 27.23
CA GLU A 253 -10.95 35.32 25.83
C GLU A 253 -11.97 34.22 25.56
N PRO A 254 -12.69 34.25 24.43
CA PRO A 254 -13.59 33.20 24.07
C PRO A 254 -12.87 31.86 23.77
N VAL A 255 -13.59 30.76 23.92
CA VAL A 255 -13.10 29.41 23.57
C VAL A 255 -13.59 29.03 22.18
N HIS A 256 -12.67 28.58 21.34
CA HIS A 256 -12.99 28.09 20.03
C HIS A 256 -13.54 26.66 20.11
N VAL A 257 -14.62 26.39 19.38
CA VAL A 257 -15.22 25.08 19.21
C VAL A 257 -15.43 24.82 17.74
N TYR A 258 -14.74 23.83 17.20
CA TYR A 258 -15.04 23.34 15.86
C TYR A 258 -16.21 22.35 15.87
N THR A 259 -17.19 22.57 14.99
CA THR A 259 -18.31 21.64 14.81
C THR A 259 -18.65 21.44 13.32
N THR A 260 -18.93 20.20 12.93
CA THR A 260 -19.48 19.86 11.61
C THR A 260 -20.99 20.06 11.53
N ARG A 261 -21.63 20.36 12.68
CA ARG A 261 -23.07 20.56 12.81
C ARG A 261 -23.41 21.93 13.45
N PRO A 262 -22.93 23.05 12.85
CA PRO A 262 -23.28 24.38 13.37
C PRO A 262 -24.77 24.66 13.28
N ASP A 263 -25.51 23.98 12.41
CA ASP A 263 -26.98 24.02 12.33
C ASP A 263 -27.67 23.64 13.63
N THR A 264 -27.00 22.83 14.49
CA THR A 264 -27.58 22.37 15.77
C THR A 264 -27.20 23.22 16.99
N LEU A 265 -26.51 24.36 16.82
CA LEU A 265 -26.09 25.26 17.90
C LEU A 265 -27.22 25.64 18.87
N TYR A 266 -28.44 25.87 18.37
CA TYR A 266 -29.62 26.18 19.21
C TYR A 266 -30.03 25.03 20.14
N GLY A 267 -29.52 23.80 19.88
CA GLY A 267 -29.74 22.60 20.70
C GLY A 267 -28.63 22.29 21.67
N ALA A 268 -27.59 23.12 21.71
CA ALA A 268 -26.48 22.94 22.67
C ALA A 268 -26.94 23.27 24.09
N THR A 269 -26.91 22.28 24.98
CA THR A 269 -27.43 22.40 26.34
C THR A 269 -26.35 22.29 27.42
N PHE A 270 -25.16 21.87 27.04
CA PHE A 270 -23.97 21.94 27.90
C PHE A 270 -22.70 22.06 27.05
N PHE A 271 -21.61 22.36 27.68
CA PHE A 271 -20.29 22.56 27.08
C PHE A 271 -19.30 21.58 27.72
N VAL A 272 -18.48 20.91 26.91
CA VAL A 272 -17.54 19.90 27.42
C VAL A 272 -16.12 20.23 27.02
N VAL A 273 -15.24 20.18 28.01
CA VAL A 273 -13.79 20.30 27.83
C VAL A 273 -13.14 18.94 28.11
N ALA A 274 -12.11 18.61 27.36
CA ALA A 274 -11.33 17.41 27.64
C ALA A 274 -10.72 17.49 29.05
N ALA A 275 -10.84 16.43 29.83
CA ALA A 275 -10.39 16.40 31.22
C ALA A 275 -8.87 16.64 31.39
N ASP A 276 -8.09 16.36 30.34
CA ASP A 276 -6.63 16.54 30.28
C ASP A 276 -6.19 17.81 29.51
N ALA A 277 -7.14 18.67 29.09
CA ALA A 277 -6.81 19.93 28.43
C ALA A 277 -6.38 21.00 29.42
N ALA A 278 -5.38 21.83 29.07
CA ALA A 278 -4.95 22.98 29.86
C ALA A 278 -6.10 23.98 30.15
N LEU A 279 -7.06 24.07 29.22
CA LEU A 279 -8.27 24.86 29.36
C LEU A 279 -9.09 24.46 30.62
N ALA A 280 -9.21 23.16 30.90
CA ALA A 280 -9.95 22.68 32.08
C ALA A 280 -9.26 23.12 33.39
N ASP A 281 -7.93 23.07 33.45
CA ASP A 281 -7.14 23.61 34.60
C ASP A 281 -7.31 25.12 34.79
N GLU A 282 -7.42 25.88 33.69
CA GLU A 282 -7.60 27.33 33.69
C GLU A 282 -8.98 27.73 34.20
N ILE A 283 -10.03 27.07 33.75
CA ILE A 283 -11.42 27.51 33.99
C ILE A 283 -12.08 26.89 35.20
N VAL A 284 -11.54 25.84 35.82
CA VAL A 284 -12.14 25.21 36.99
C VAL A 284 -12.11 26.19 38.17
N THR A 285 -13.25 26.29 38.91
CA THR A 285 -13.32 27.10 40.12
C THR A 285 -12.61 26.41 41.27
N ASP A 286 -12.19 27.21 42.27
CA ASP A 286 -11.52 26.71 43.48
C ASP A 286 -12.37 25.67 44.20
N GLU A 287 -13.68 25.85 44.21
CA GLU A 287 -14.65 24.92 44.82
C GLU A 287 -14.67 23.57 44.14
N GLN A 288 -14.58 23.54 42.82
CA GLN A 288 -14.63 22.28 41.99
C GLN A 288 -13.25 21.67 41.77
N ARG A 289 -12.17 22.38 42.03
CA ARG A 289 -10.81 21.95 41.79
C ARG A 289 -10.46 20.58 42.39
N PRO A 290 -10.79 20.25 43.66
CA PRO A 290 -10.47 18.93 44.24
C PRO A 290 -11.17 17.79 43.48
N ALA A 291 -12.43 17.97 43.07
CA ALA A 291 -13.17 16.99 42.32
C ALA A 291 -12.62 16.79 40.90
N TYR A 292 -12.24 17.91 40.27
CA TYR A 292 -11.62 17.88 38.94
C TYR A 292 -10.27 17.19 38.95
N GLU A 293 -9.38 17.50 39.89
CA GLU A 293 -8.05 16.88 39.99
C GLU A 293 -8.14 15.36 40.20
N ALA A 294 -9.07 14.93 41.07
CA ALA A 294 -9.35 13.50 41.26
C ALA A 294 -9.82 12.84 39.97
N TYR A 295 -10.76 13.47 39.25
CA TYR A 295 -11.28 12.99 37.99
C TYR A 295 -10.22 12.95 36.89
N ARG A 296 -9.40 14.00 36.76
CA ARG A 296 -8.28 14.06 35.81
C ARG A 296 -7.29 12.92 36.01
N ALA A 297 -6.98 12.59 37.27
CA ALA A 297 -6.09 11.49 37.62
C ALA A 297 -6.67 10.10 37.23
N GLU A 298 -8.01 9.95 37.25
CA GLU A 298 -8.70 8.75 36.76
C GLU A 298 -8.64 8.65 35.24
N VAL A 299 -8.95 9.74 34.52
CA VAL A 299 -8.94 9.80 33.06
C VAL A 299 -7.54 9.55 32.50
N ALA A 300 -6.48 10.04 33.18
CA ALA A 300 -5.09 9.82 32.76
C ALA A 300 -4.67 8.34 32.72
N LYS A 301 -5.43 7.44 33.33
CA LYS A 301 -5.18 5.99 33.29
C LYS A 301 -5.80 5.30 32.07
N LEU A 302 -6.69 5.98 31.36
CA LEU A 302 -7.44 5.44 30.24
C LEU A 302 -6.73 5.71 28.90
N SER A 303 -6.77 4.73 28.00
CA SER A 303 -6.40 4.92 26.60
C SER A 303 -7.48 5.70 25.86
N ASP A 304 -7.12 6.30 24.72
CA ASP A 304 -8.08 7.02 23.86
C ASP A 304 -9.21 6.10 23.36
N ILE A 305 -8.92 4.81 23.12
CA ILE A 305 -9.94 3.83 22.73
C ILE A 305 -10.94 3.59 23.86
N GLU A 306 -10.47 3.41 25.08
CA GLU A 306 -11.34 3.27 26.25
C GLU A 306 -12.17 4.51 26.51
N ARG A 307 -11.60 5.71 26.25
CA ARG A 307 -12.31 6.99 26.37
C ARG A 307 -13.42 7.13 25.32
N LEU A 308 -13.19 6.70 24.09
CA LEU A 308 -14.11 6.83 22.97
C LEU A 308 -15.11 5.65 22.83
N ALA A 309 -14.98 4.61 23.64
CA ALA A 309 -15.86 3.43 23.61
C ALA A 309 -17.33 3.87 23.81
N THR A 310 -18.19 3.41 22.89
CA THR A 310 -19.61 3.81 22.88
C THR A 310 -20.44 3.08 23.95
N ASP A 311 -20.03 1.90 24.35
CA ASP A 311 -20.66 1.05 25.35
C ASP A 311 -20.25 1.38 26.81
N LYS A 312 -19.31 2.31 26.98
CA LYS A 312 -18.85 2.76 28.29
C LYS A 312 -19.81 3.77 28.92
N GLU A 313 -20.07 3.61 30.21
CA GLU A 313 -20.79 4.61 31.01
C GLU A 313 -20.05 5.96 30.97
N LYS A 314 -20.75 7.04 30.63
CA LYS A 314 -20.16 8.38 30.53
C LYS A 314 -19.80 8.93 31.92
N THR A 315 -18.63 9.53 32.01
CA THR A 315 -18.13 10.15 33.25
C THR A 315 -17.74 11.61 33.03
N GLY A 316 -17.81 12.40 34.06
CA GLY A 316 -17.44 13.82 33.98
C GLY A 316 -17.59 14.53 35.32
N VAL A 317 -17.04 15.75 35.40
CA VAL A 317 -17.14 16.63 36.55
C VAL A 317 -17.52 18.04 36.11
N PHE A 318 -18.43 18.69 36.83
CA PHE A 318 -18.79 20.09 36.61
C PHE A 318 -17.65 21.01 37.05
N LEU A 319 -17.28 21.97 36.19
CA LEU A 319 -16.13 22.87 36.45
C LEU A 319 -16.51 24.17 37.24
N GLY A 320 -17.78 24.30 37.60
CA GLY A 320 -18.26 25.44 38.37
C GLY A 320 -18.56 26.71 37.56
N ARG A 321 -18.49 26.62 36.20
CA ARG A 321 -18.72 27.76 35.29
C ARG A 321 -19.73 27.44 34.22
N HIS A 322 -20.22 28.49 33.52
CA HIS A 322 -21.09 28.37 32.39
C HIS A 322 -20.46 28.99 31.14
N ALA A 323 -20.72 28.40 29.99
CA ALA A 323 -20.48 29.01 28.70
C ALA A 323 -21.77 29.70 28.19
N ILE A 324 -21.58 30.73 27.38
CA ILE A 324 -22.69 31.45 26.75
C ILE A 324 -22.86 30.93 25.33
N ASN A 325 -24.01 30.38 25.03
CA ASN A 325 -24.32 29.93 23.68
C ASN A 325 -24.42 31.17 22.76
N PRO A 326 -23.55 31.24 21.69
CA PRO A 326 -23.43 32.48 20.92
C PRO A 326 -24.68 32.83 20.08
N VAL A 327 -25.59 31.86 19.81
CA VAL A 327 -26.73 32.11 18.94
C VAL A 327 -28.01 32.51 19.70
N ASN A 328 -28.13 32.19 20.98
CA ASN A 328 -29.35 32.49 21.77
C ASN A 328 -29.07 33.10 23.15
N GLY A 329 -27.80 33.22 23.56
CA GLY A 329 -27.40 33.78 24.84
C GLY A 329 -27.72 32.91 26.06
N GLU A 330 -28.11 31.65 25.88
CA GLU A 330 -28.38 30.72 26.99
C GLU A 330 -27.08 30.37 27.72
N ARG A 331 -27.15 30.34 29.05
CA ARG A 331 -26.06 29.88 29.91
C ARG A 331 -26.11 28.37 30.02
N ILE A 332 -25.04 27.71 29.54
CA ILE A 332 -24.92 26.24 29.52
C ILE A 332 -23.76 25.82 30.42
N PRO A 333 -23.93 24.78 31.29
CA PRO A 333 -22.89 24.37 32.22
C PRO A 333 -21.66 23.79 31.54
N VAL A 334 -20.46 24.08 32.05
CA VAL A 334 -19.17 23.58 31.54
C VAL A 334 -18.71 22.37 32.34
N TRP A 335 -18.49 21.29 31.67
CA TRP A 335 -18.05 20.00 32.24
C TRP A 335 -16.68 19.57 31.70
N ALA A 336 -15.89 18.92 32.54
CA ALA A 336 -14.78 18.11 32.06
C ALA A 336 -15.24 16.68 31.90
N ALA A 337 -14.95 16.05 30.74
CA ALA A 337 -15.35 14.69 30.46
C ALA A 337 -14.26 13.89 29.71
N ASP A 338 -14.33 12.55 29.82
CA ASP A 338 -13.37 11.63 29.24
C ASP A 338 -13.57 11.37 27.74
N TYR A 339 -14.79 11.56 27.21
CA TYR A 339 -15.12 11.28 25.81
C TYR A 339 -14.74 12.41 24.82
N VAL A 340 -14.16 13.52 25.33
CA VAL A 340 -13.57 14.59 24.52
C VAL A 340 -12.04 14.47 24.63
N LEU A 341 -11.33 14.50 23.49
CA LEU A 341 -9.88 14.43 23.43
C LEU A 341 -9.27 15.83 23.34
N SER A 342 -8.19 16.07 24.11
CA SER A 342 -7.50 17.37 24.15
C SER A 342 -6.81 17.75 22.86
N ASP A 343 -6.47 16.76 22.03
CA ASP A 343 -5.72 16.89 20.78
C ASP A 343 -6.63 16.84 19.53
N TYR A 344 -7.94 16.81 19.69
CA TYR A 344 -8.91 16.92 18.58
C TYR A 344 -9.66 18.27 18.64
N GLY A 345 -9.62 18.99 17.53
CA GLY A 345 -10.14 20.37 17.50
C GLY A 345 -9.40 21.28 18.49
N HIS A 346 -10.15 21.96 19.33
CA HIS A 346 -9.60 22.84 20.39
C HIS A 346 -9.68 22.21 21.79
N GLY A 347 -9.93 20.89 21.89
CA GLY A 347 -10.10 20.20 23.15
C GLY A 347 -11.41 20.55 23.90
N ALA A 348 -12.36 21.14 23.18
CA ALA A 348 -13.67 21.49 23.69
C ALA A 348 -14.76 21.28 22.65
N ILE A 349 -15.96 20.90 23.07
CA ILE A 349 -17.13 20.71 22.22
C ILE A 349 -18.38 21.38 22.79
N MET A 350 -19.29 21.80 21.92
CA MET A 350 -20.68 22.02 22.26
C MET A 350 -21.41 20.66 22.25
N ALA A 351 -22.20 20.40 23.28
CA ALA A 351 -22.93 19.14 23.37
C ALA A 351 -24.40 19.32 23.01
N VAL A 352 -24.86 18.48 22.07
CA VAL A 352 -26.23 18.52 21.53
C VAL A 352 -26.93 17.18 21.74
N PRO A 353 -27.46 16.90 22.92
CA PRO A 353 -27.95 15.58 23.33
C PRO A 353 -29.04 15.00 22.42
N ALA A 354 -29.88 15.82 21.81
CA ALA A 354 -30.92 15.33 20.91
C ALA A 354 -30.37 14.69 19.62
N HIS A 355 -29.12 15.05 19.21
CA HIS A 355 -28.58 14.69 17.89
C HIS A 355 -27.19 14.03 17.94
N ASP A 356 -26.62 13.81 19.13
CA ASP A 356 -25.41 12.98 19.36
C ASP A 356 -25.65 12.01 20.52
N GLN A 357 -25.46 10.71 20.30
CA GLN A 357 -25.73 9.68 21.29
C GLN A 357 -24.82 9.79 22.52
N ARG A 358 -23.57 10.18 22.33
CA ARG A 358 -22.59 10.35 23.45
C ARG A 358 -23.06 11.48 24.37
N ASP A 359 -23.51 12.57 23.77
CA ASP A 359 -24.03 13.71 24.50
C ASP A 359 -25.36 13.37 25.21
N LEU A 360 -26.20 12.55 24.56
CA LEU A 360 -27.46 12.10 25.17
C LEU A 360 -27.23 11.20 26.39
N ASP A 361 -26.30 10.24 26.28
CA ASP A 361 -25.95 9.36 27.37
C ASP A 361 -25.39 10.14 28.58
N PHE A 362 -24.53 11.15 28.29
CA PHE A 362 -24.02 12.07 29.30
C PHE A 362 -25.13 12.92 29.92
N ALA A 363 -25.97 13.54 29.08
CA ALA A 363 -27.09 14.37 29.54
C ALA A 363 -28.05 13.59 30.45
N LYS A 364 -28.38 12.35 30.09
CA LYS A 364 -29.23 11.47 30.93
C LYS A 364 -28.61 11.18 32.29
N LYS A 365 -27.31 10.86 32.30
CA LYS A 365 -26.60 10.56 33.54
C LYS A 365 -26.55 11.75 34.50
N PHE A 366 -26.34 12.96 33.98
CA PHE A 366 -26.17 14.14 34.78
C PHE A 366 -27.43 15.03 34.80
N GLU A 367 -28.57 14.49 34.36
CA GLU A 367 -29.88 15.14 34.34
C GLU A 367 -29.87 16.51 33.63
N LEU A 368 -29.13 16.61 32.52
CA LEU A 368 -29.01 17.82 31.71
C LEU A 368 -30.14 17.88 30.66
N PRO A 369 -30.56 19.10 30.23
CA PRO A 369 -31.64 19.27 29.26
C PRO A 369 -31.35 18.63 27.92
N VAL A 370 -32.39 18.07 27.27
CA VAL A 370 -32.35 17.58 25.89
C VAL A 370 -33.28 18.44 25.03
N LYS A 371 -32.74 19.12 24.01
CA LYS A 371 -33.50 20.04 23.16
C LYS A 371 -33.41 19.61 21.70
N VAL A 372 -34.56 19.20 21.13
CA VAL A 372 -34.66 18.80 19.74
C VAL A 372 -34.65 20.05 18.83
N VAL A 373 -33.69 20.09 17.91
CA VAL A 373 -33.52 21.18 16.94
C VAL A 373 -33.57 20.71 15.48
N VAL A 374 -33.59 19.40 15.24
CA VAL A 374 -33.82 18.79 13.92
C VAL A 374 -34.98 17.83 14.01
N HIS A 375 -36.05 18.14 13.29
CA HIS A 375 -37.21 17.25 13.19
C HIS A 375 -36.92 16.17 12.12
N THR A 376 -36.56 14.98 12.54
CA THR A 376 -36.22 13.83 11.70
C THR A 376 -37.44 12.93 11.41
N GLY A 377 -38.60 13.20 12.03
CA GLY A 377 -39.76 12.32 12.01
C GLY A 377 -39.71 11.16 12.99
N LEU A 378 -38.61 11.02 13.77
CA LEU A 378 -38.48 10.04 14.85
C LEU A 378 -39.00 10.59 16.17
N ALA A 379 -39.22 9.69 17.15
CA ALA A 379 -39.69 10.06 18.48
C ALA A 379 -38.62 10.89 19.26
N ASP A 380 -39.07 11.62 20.28
CA ASP A 380 -38.20 12.49 21.08
C ASP A 380 -37.05 11.72 21.76
N PRO A 381 -35.80 12.10 21.51
CA PRO A 381 -34.62 11.47 22.12
C PRO A 381 -34.63 11.51 23.67
N GLY A 382 -35.21 12.56 24.24
CA GLY A 382 -35.37 12.67 25.70
C GLY A 382 -36.24 11.57 26.31
N GLU A 383 -37.27 11.11 25.56
CA GLU A 383 -38.15 10.04 25.96
C GLU A 383 -37.61 8.65 25.61
N THR A 384 -37.11 8.48 24.38
CA THR A 384 -36.65 7.17 23.88
C THR A 384 -35.28 6.78 24.41
N GLY A 385 -34.38 7.74 24.58
CA GLY A 385 -32.97 7.51 24.91
C GLY A 385 -32.09 7.19 23.70
N GLU A 386 -32.63 7.40 22.51
CA GLU A 386 -31.92 7.25 21.25
C GLU A 386 -31.82 8.59 20.55
N ALA A 387 -30.60 9.07 20.32
CA ALA A 387 -30.36 10.32 19.61
C ALA A 387 -30.80 10.22 18.15
N THR A 388 -31.21 11.35 17.57
CA THR A 388 -31.67 11.43 16.17
C THR A 388 -30.68 12.23 15.29
N PRO A 389 -29.52 11.64 14.90
CA PRO A 389 -28.45 12.35 14.14
C PRO A 389 -28.78 12.57 12.66
N GLY A 390 -29.92 12.10 12.17
CA GLY A 390 -30.30 12.05 10.78
C GLY A 390 -30.54 13.41 10.11
N GLU A 391 -30.94 13.33 8.85
CA GLU A 391 -31.43 14.48 8.07
C GLU A 391 -32.83 14.87 8.54
N GLY A 392 -33.18 16.15 8.40
CA GLY A 392 -34.49 16.64 8.80
C GLY A 392 -34.66 18.14 8.56
N THR A 393 -35.74 18.70 9.10
CA THR A 393 -36.07 20.14 9.03
C THR A 393 -35.74 20.76 10.40
N LEU A 394 -35.08 21.92 10.38
CA LEU A 394 -34.70 22.65 11.60
C LEU A 394 -35.97 23.14 12.32
N VAL A 395 -35.99 22.97 13.63
CA VAL A 395 -37.07 23.45 14.54
C VAL A 395 -36.42 24.02 15.82
N ASN A 396 -37.09 24.88 16.55
CA ASN A 396 -36.60 25.50 17.78
C ASN A 396 -35.24 26.23 17.62
N SER A 397 -34.94 26.67 16.40
CA SER A 397 -33.62 27.19 15.97
C SER A 397 -33.74 28.63 15.41
N GLY A 398 -34.82 29.35 15.74
CA GLY A 398 -35.04 30.76 15.38
C GLY A 398 -34.95 31.01 13.87
N PRO A 399 -33.89 31.72 13.39
CA PRO A 399 -33.79 32.05 11.95
C PRO A 399 -33.52 30.82 11.04
N LEU A 400 -33.28 29.66 11.61
CA LEU A 400 -33.03 28.42 10.87
C LEU A 400 -34.28 27.54 10.76
N ASP A 401 -35.36 27.86 11.46
CA ASP A 401 -36.61 27.08 11.49
C ASP A 401 -37.17 26.89 10.07
N GLY A 402 -37.50 25.66 9.73
CA GLY A 402 -38.00 25.26 8.41
C GLY A 402 -36.93 25.00 7.35
N LEU A 403 -35.66 25.29 7.58
CA LEU A 403 -34.60 25.02 6.64
C LEU A 403 -34.15 23.54 6.69
N THR A 404 -33.61 23.07 5.58
CA THR A 404 -32.86 21.80 5.53
C THR A 404 -31.52 21.97 6.20
N LYS A 405 -30.86 20.84 6.56
CA LYS A 405 -29.54 20.86 7.17
C LYS A 405 -28.50 21.67 6.37
N VAL A 406 -28.45 21.48 5.04
CA VAL A 406 -27.47 22.18 4.18
C VAL A 406 -27.73 23.69 4.17
N GLU A 407 -28.98 24.12 4.02
CA GLU A 407 -29.38 25.54 4.06
C GLU A 407 -29.10 26.15 5.43
N ALA A 408 -29.35 25.41 6.51
CA ALA A 408 -29.14 25.86 7.86
C ALA A 408 -27.65 26.01 8.20
N ILE A 409 -26.79 25.09 7.75
CA ILE A 409 -25.32 25.21 7.92
C ILE A 409 -24.82 26.49 7.24
N SER A 410 -25.18 26.72 5.98
CA SER A 410 -24.78 27.93 5.26
C SER A 410 -25.30 29.19 5.98
N LYS A 411 -26.56 29.18 6.40
CA LYS A 411 -27.21 30.34 7.04
C LYS A 411 -26.64 30.67 8.41
N ILE A 412 -26.34 29.65 9.23
CA ILE A 412 -25.75 29.89 10.56
C ILE A 412 -24.33 30.40 10.47
N ILE A 413 -23.53 29.93 9.48
CA ILE A 413 -22.18 30.45 9.24
C ILE A 413 -22.25 31.94 8.88
N GLU A 414 -23.16 32.33 7.95
CA GLU A 414 -23.37 33.75 7.64
C GLU A 414 -23.69 34.60 8.88
N ILE A 415 -24.57 34.10 9.77
CA ILE A 415 -24.93 34.79 11.02
C ILE A 415 -23.73 34.92 11.96
N LEU A 416 -22.99 33.83 12.18
CA LEU A 416 -21.83 33.83 13.06
C LEU A 416 -20.73 34.79 12.57
N GLU A 417 -20.49 34.82 11.26
CA GLU A 417 -19.51 35.71 10.63
C GLU A 417 -19.93 37.18 10.74
N ALA A 418 -21.21 37.48 10.48
CA ALA A 418 -21.74 38.82 10.57
C ALA A 418 -21.69 39.40 12.00
N GLU A 419 -21.79 38.53 13.00
CA GLU A 419 -21.75 38.92 14.43
C GLU A 419 -20.36 38.79 15.06
N GLY A 420 -19.34 38.33 14.30
CA GLY A 420 -17.98 38.09 14.79
C GLY A 420 -17.90 36.97 15.83
N ARG A 421 -18.82 36.01 15.80
CA ARG A 421 -18.95 34.91 16.79
C ARG A 421 -18.52 33.55 16.23
N GLY A 422 -17.99 33.52 15.03
CA GLY A 422 -17.46 32.31 14.40
C GLY A 422 -17.23 32.51 12.91
N THR A 423 -16.64 31.50 12.27
CA THR A 423 -16.35 31.49 10.83
C THR A 423 -16.57 30.10 10.26
N GLY A 424 -16.89 30.03 8.96
CA GLY A 424 -16.81 28.76 8.23
C GLY A 424 -15.38 28.21 8.30
N ALA A 425 -15.23 26.91 8.56
CA ALA A 425 -13.96 26.28 8.77
C ALA A 425 -13.88 24.89 8.12
N VAL A 426 -12.71 24.56 7.64
CA VAL A 426 -12.35 23.22 7.20
C VAL A 426 -11.35 22.64 8.20
N ASN A 427 -11.60 21.45 8.67
CA ASN A 427 -10.72 20.74 9.58
C ASN A 427 -10.32 19.39 9.02
N PHE A 428 -9.18 18.88 9.43
CA PHE A 428 -8.64 17.61 9.04
C PHE A 428 -8.38 16.74 10.28
N ARG A 429 -8.69 15.44 10.19
CA ARG A 429 -8.35 14.49 11.23
C ARG A 429 -6.88 14.11 11.21
N LEU A 430 -6.22 14.23 10.04
CA LEU A 430 -4.80 14.04 9.87
C LEU A 430 -4.03 14.91 10.87
N ARG A 431 -3.03 14.35 11.50
CA ARG A 431 -2.11 15.04 12.42
C ARG A 431 -0.72 15.08 11.83
N ASP A 432 0.11 15.99 12.34
CA ASP A 432 1.49 16.08 11.93
C ASP A 432 2.26 14.80 12.23
N TRP A 433 3.16 14.45 11.33
CA TRP A 433 3.94 13.22 11.40
C TRP A 433 5.02 13.30 12.47
N LEU A 434 4.89 12.50 13.53
CA LEU A 434 5.83 12.41 14.64
C LEU A 434 7.09 11.64 14.24
N LEU A 435 8.22 12.33 14.18
CA LEU A 435 9.49 11.79 13.67
C LEU A 435 10.35 11.14 14.73
N SER A 436 10.46 11.75 15.92
CA SER A 436 11.42 11.35 16.96
C SER A 436 11.25 9.89 17.41
N ARG A 437 12.34 9.15 17.42
CA ARG A 437 12.42 7.79 17.97
C ARG A 437 13.58 7.74 18.98
N GLN A 438 13.32 7.15 20.15
CA GLN A 438 14.32 6.94 21.20
C GLN A 438 15.05 5.61 20.98
N ARG A 439 15.62 5.49 19.77
CA ARG A 439 16.29 4.29 19.29
C ARG A 439 17.66 4.65 18.72
N PHE A 440 18.57 3.69 18.72
CA PHE A 440 19.92 3.86 18.20
C PHE A 440 20.00 3.67 16.69
N TRP A 441 19.41 2.55 16.17
CA TRP A 441 19.57 2.15 14.78
C TRP A 441 18.56 2.86 13.87
N GLY A 442 18.89 4.09 13.51
CA GLY A 442 18.11 5.00 12.69
C GLY A 442 18.92 6.24 12.29
N THR A 443 18.39 7.05 11.41
CA THR A 443 19.02 8.31 10.99
C THR A 443 19.04 9.32 12.15
N PRO A 444 20.20 9.77 12.65
CA PRO A 444 20.27 10.81 13.68
C PRO A 444 19.64 12.12 13.19
N ILE A 445 18.86 12.77 14.05
CA ILE A 445 18.29 14.11 13.77
C ILE A 445 19.43 15.14 13.76
N PRO A 446 19.64 15.90 12.64
CA PRO A 446 20.81 16.75 12.45
C PRO A 446 20.67 18.13 13.11
N ILE A 447 20.25 18.16 14.38
CA ILE A 447 20.07 19.40 15.16
C ILE A 447 21.00 19.44 16.34
N ILE A 448 21.51 20.65 16.62
CA ILE A 448 22.33 20.98 17.78
C ILE A 448 21.55 21.94 18.65
N HIS A 449 21.37 21.59 19.93
CA HIS A 449 20.71 22.42 20.95
C HIS A 449 21.74 23.31 21.63
N CYS A 450 21.67 24.60 21.38
CA CYS A 450 22.53 25.63 21.96
C CYS A 450 21.73 26.50 22.95
N GLY A 451 22.30 26.76 24.14
CA GLY A 451 21.63 27.59 25.13
C GLY A 451 21.36 29.02 24.67
N ASP A 452 22.22 29.58 23.81
CA ASP A 452 22.11 30.94 23.32
C ASP A 452 21.41 31.06 21.98
N CYS A 453 21.59 30.05 21.09
CA CYS A 453 21.10 30.07 19.69
C CYS A 453 19.83 29.25 19.46
N GLY A 454 19.40 28.44 20.44
CA GLY A 454 18.28 27.52 20.32
C GLY A 454 18.63 26.29 19.49
N GLU A 455 17.73 25.87 18.62
CA GLU A 455 17.85 24.74 17.71
C GLU A 455 18.63 25.17 16.46
N VAL A 456 19.81 24.60 16.24
CA VAL A 456 20.71 24.94 15.15
C VAL A 456 20.94 23.71 14.28
N PRO A 457 20.59 23.76 12.97
CA PRO A 457 20.90 22.66 12.06
C PRO A 457 22.40 22.42 11.92
N VAL A 458 22.81 21.18 11.82
CA VAL A 458 24.18 20.82 11.45
C VAL A 458 24.45 21.31 10.03
N PRO A 459 25.54 22.05 9.78
CA PRO A 459 25.88 22.53 8.43
C PRO A 459 25.99 21.37 7.42
N ASP A 460 25.59 21.63 6.17
CA ASP A 460 25.56 20.62 5.10
C ASP A 460 26.92 19.93 4.87
N GLU A 461 28.01 20.68 5.06
CA GLU A 461 29.40 20.21 4.90
C GLU A 461 29.81 19.24 6.02
N GLN A 462 29.10 19.23 7.14
CA GLN A 462 29.33 18.35 8.29
C GLN A 462 28.42 17.11 8.28
N LEU A 463 27.52 17.01 7.29
CA LEU A 463 26.70 15.81 7.09
C LEU A 463 27.51 14.73 6.36
N PRO A 464 27.31 13.44 6.70
CA PRO A 464 26.35 12.95 7.67
C PRO A 464 26.84 13.04 9.12
N VAL A 465 25.91 13.29 10.05
CA VAL A 465 26.12 12.99 11.46
C VAL A 465 26.03 11.48 11.61
N THR A 466 27.16 10.81 11.76
CA THR A 466 27.21 9.34 11.83
C THR A 466 26.90 8.82 13.23
N LEU A 467 26.41 7.58 13.30
CA LEU A 467 26.17 6.90 14.57
C LEU A 467 27.48 6.54 15.28
N PRO A 468 27.59 6.70 16.61
CA PRO A 468 28.74 6.27 17.38
C PRO A 468 28.77 4.73 17.51
N ASP A 469 29.93 4.14 17.82
CA ASP A 469 30.04 2.70 18.07
C ASP A 469 29.49 2.32 19.46
N LEU A 470 28.18 2.05 19.54
CA LEU A 470 27.53 1.50 20.73
C LEU A 470 27.18 0.03 20.51
N ARG A 471 27.39 -0.81 21.55
CA ARG A 471 27.24 -2.27 21.45
C ARG A 471 26.51 -2.84 22.66
N GLY A 472 25.79 -3.96 22.45
CA GLY A 472 25.20 -4.77 23.50
C GLY A 472 24.29 -3.97 24.44
N GLU A 473 24.58 -4.02 25.73
CA GLU A 473 23.78 -3.34 26.76
C GLU A 473 23.77 -1.81 26.68
N ALA A 474 24.73 -1.18 26.01
CA ALA A 474 24.71 0.26 25.75
C ALA A 474 23.55 0.66 24.83
N LEU A 475 23.05 -0.28 24.03
CA LEU A 475 21.89 -0.13 23.16
C LEU A 475 20.57 -0.42 23.88
N ALA A 476 20.58 -1.01 25.08
CA ALA A 476 19.37 -1.41 25.77
C ALA A 476 18.47 -0.21 26.08
N PRO A 477 17.18 -0.27 25.73
CA PRO A 477 16.23 0.81 26.00
C PRO A 477 16.11 1.07 27.49
N LYS A 478 16.24 2.36 27.89
CA LYS A 478 16.13 2.81 29.30
C LYS A 478 15.12 3.95 29.45
N GLY A 479 14.17 4.04 28.50
CA GLY A 479 13.19 5.13 28.47
C GLY A 479 13.73 6.45 27.92
N VAL A 480 15.00 6.49 27.52
CA VAL A 480 15.69 7.58 26.80
C VAL A 480 16.50 6.99 25.66
N SER A 481 16.84 7.80 24.67
CA SER A 481 17.64 7.34 23.54
C SER A 481 19.00 6.80 24.01
N PRO A 482 19.46 5.65 23.48
CA PRO A 482 20.80 5.13 23.76
C PRO A 482 21.92 6.11 23.37
N LEU A 483 21.71 6.95 22.34
CA LEU A 483 22.65 7.98 21.91
C LEU A 483 22.98 8.99 23.01
N ALA A 484 22.07 9.23 23.94
CA ALA A 484 22.32 10.13 25.08
C ALA A 484 23.47 9.68 25.99
N SER A 485 23.82 8.38 25.98
CA SER A 485 24.94 7.83 26.74
C SER A 485 26.31 8.07 26.10
N ALA A 486 26.35 8.39 24.79
CA ALA A 486 27.57 8.66 24.03
C ALA A 486 28.05 10.11 24.24
N THR A 487 28.57 10.42 25.43
CA THR A 487 28.88 11.80 25.89
C THR A 487 29.80 12.58 24.96
N GLU A 488 30.79 11.93 24.35
CA GLU A 488 31.72 12.56 23.40
C GLU A 488 31.02 12.91 22.09
N TRP A 489 30.08 12.09 21.67
CA TRP A 489 29.27 12.32 20.47
C TRP A 489 28.20 13.40 20.70
N VAL A 490 27.61 13.45 21.90
CA VAL A 490 26.55 14.40 22.26
C VAL A 490 27.09 15.81 22.43
N ASN A 491 28.23 15.99 23.12
CA ASN A 491 28.75 17.32 23.45
C ASN A 491 29.58 17.87 22.29
N VAL A 492 29.14 19.00 21.75
CA VAL A 492 29.73 19.64 20.56
C VAL A 492 29.79 21.14 20.74
N GLU A 493 30.51 21.83 19.87
CA GLU A 493 30.45 23.29 19.74
C GLU A 493 29.27 23.67 18.84
N CYS A 494 28.59 24.75 19.18
CA CYS A 494 27.55 25.33 18.35
C CYS A 494 28.13 25.88 17.05
N PRO A 495 27.69 25.45 15.86
CA PRO A 495 28.24 25.94 14.61
C PRO A 495 27.92 27.43 14.33
N LYS A 496 26.96 28.02 15.08
CA LYS A 496 26.58 29.43 14.95
C LYS A 496 27.35 30.38 15.84
N CYS A 497 27.60 30.00 17.10
CA CYS A 497 28.25 30.90 18.08
C CYS A 497 29.56 30.35 18.67
N GLY A 498 29.94 29.08 18.38
CA GLY A 498 31.14 28.45 18.97
C GLY A 498 31.01 28.05 20.44
N GLY A 499 29.88 28.32 21.08
CA GLY A 499 29.67 27.97 22.48
C GLY A 499 29.35 26.49 22.68
N PRO A 500 29.39 25.98 23.94
CA PRO A 500 29.08 24.57 24.22
C PRO A 500 27.60 24.26 23.91
N ALA A 501 27.39 23.17 23.25
CA ALA A 501 26.07 22.74 22.79
C ALA A 501 25.95 21.22 22.79
N LYS A 502 24.77 20.69 22.50
CA LYS A 502 24.50 19.24 22.49
C LYS A 502 23.78 18.86 21.21
N ARG A 503 24.19 17.73 20.59
CA ARG A 503 23.43 17.10 19.54
C ARG A 503 22.07 16.61 20.03
N ASP A 504 21.08 16.64 19.15
CA ASP A 504 19.85 15.89 19.39
C ASP A 504 20.19 14.39 19.48
N THR A 505 19.52 13.68 20.38
CA THR A 505 19.81 12.27 20.65
C THR A 505 18.75 11.33 20.11
N ASP A 506 17.68 11.85 19.52
CA ASP A 506 16.68 11.04 18.86
C ASP A 506 17.10 10.71 17.41
N THR A 507 16.60 9.60 16.91
CA THR A 507 16.68 9.23 15.51
C THR A 507 15.34 9.48 14.82
N MET A 508 15.34 9.58 13.50
CA MET A 508 14.13 9.74 12.71
C MET A 508 13.36 8.42 12.64
N ASP A 509 12.04 8.52 12.49
CA ASP A 509 11.19 7.43 12.03
C ASP A 509 11.74 6.85 10.72
N THR A 510 11.84 5.51 10.64
CA THR A 510 12.38 4.82 9.46
C THR A 510 11.55 5.03 8.18
N PHE A 511 10.30 5.48 8.30
CA PHE A 511 9.50 5.89 7.13
C PHE A 511 10.06 7.14 6.43
N VAL A 512 10.94 7.92 7.06
CA VAL A 512 11.70 8.97 6.36
C VAL A 512 12.61 8.36 5.31
N ASP A 513 13.26 7.25 5.64
CA ASP A 513 14.16 6.53 4.73
C ASP A 513 13.43 6.07 3.47
N SER A 514 12.22 5.54 3.62
CA SER A 514 11.42 5.00 2.52
C SER A 514 10.59 6.04 1.76
N SER A 515 10.51 7.29 2.24
CA SER A 515 9.65 8.31 1.63
C SER A 515 10.19 8.92 0.33
N TRP A 516 11.44 8.63 -0.05
CA TRP A 516 12.08 9.19 -1.25
C TRP A 516 13.07 8.23 -1.94
N TYR A 517 13.27 7.01 -1.45
CA TYR A 517 14.25 6.02 -1.97
C TYR A 517 14.07 5.72 -3.47
N TYR A 518 12.85 5.75 -3.96
CA TYR A 518 12.52 5.57 -5.37
C TYR A 518 13.14 6.64 -6.27
N LEU A 519 13.41 7.83 -5.75
CA LEU A 519 14.15 8.88 -6.46
C LEU A 519 15.65 8.58 -6.46
N ARG A 520 16.17 8.07 -5.32
CA ARG A 520 17.59 7.71 -5.19
C ARG A 520 17.98 6.59 -6.15
N TYR A 521 17.11 5.63 -6.40
CA TYR A 521 17.38 4.56 -7.38
C TYR A 521 17.65 5.08 -8.79
N CYS A 522 17.16 6.25 -9.17
CA CYS A 522 17.47 6.83 -10.47
C CYS A 522 18.95 7.17 -10.61
N SER A 523 19.66 7.45 -9.50
CA SER A 523 21.07 7.84 -9.46
C SER A 523 21.72 7.53 -8.10
N PRO A 524 21.91 6.26 -7.71
CA PRO A 524 22.35 5.90 -6.36
C PRO A 524 23.73 6.42 -6.00
N GLY A 525 24.62 6.63 -6.98
CA GLY A 525 25.97 7.20 -6.79
C GLY A 525 26.07 8.72 -6.87
N TYR A 526 24.94 9.44 -6.97
CA TYR A 526 24.97 10.92 -7.06
C TYR A 526 25.37 11.57 -5.74
N THR A 527 26.33 12.51 -5.79
CA THR A 527 26.95 13.12 -4.59
C THR A 527 26.60 14.59 -4.35
N ASP A 528 26.07 15.29 -5.36
CA ASP A 528 25.78 16.72 -5.28
C ASP A 528 24.37 17.03 -4.73
N GLY A 529 23.60 15.97 -4.42
CA GLY A 529 22.25 16.05 -3.89
C GLY A 529 21.70 14.66 -3.56
N PRO A 530 20.46 14.58 -3.04
CA PRO A 530 19.82 13.30 -2.70
C PRO A 530 19.62 12.42 -3.94
N PHE A 531 19.46 13.01 -5.08
CA PHE A 531 19.35 12.35 -6.40
C PHE A 531 19.66 13.38 -7.51
N ASP A 532 20.00 12.87 -8.70
CA ASP A 532 20.16 13.71 -9.91
C ASP A 532 18.78 14.07 -10.46
N PRO A 533 18.37 15.37 -10.46
CA PRO A 533 17.07 15.79 -10.97
C PRO A 533 16.85 15.44 -12.44
N GLU A 534 17.92 15.38 -13.24
CA GLU A 534 17.81 15.01 -14.65
C GLU A 534 17.48 13.52 -14.82
N GLN A 535 18.10 12.65 -14.04
CA GLN A 535 17.77 11.21 -14.05
C GLN A 535 16.36 10.98 -13.53
N VAL A 536 15.95 11.66 -12.47
CA VAL A 536 14.57 11.58 -11.96
C VAL A 536 13.56 12.06 -13.02
N ARG A 537 13.87 13.09 -13.79
CA ARG A 537 13.00 13.55 -14.89
C ARG A 537 12.87 12.51 -16.01
N LYS A 538 13.93 11.71 -16.26
CA LYS A 538 13.93 10.67 -17.28
C LYS A 538 13.15 9.41 -16.87
N TRP A 539 13.19 9.04 -15.60
CA TRP A 539 12.58 7.80 -15.08
C TRP A 539 11.24 8.01 -14.39
N GLY A 540 11.06 9.15 -13.71
CA GLY A 540 9.88 9.42 -12.90
C GLY A 540 8.71 10.08 -13.65
N PRO A 541 7.51 10.07 -13.06
CA PRO A 541 7.13 9.28 -11.90
C PRO A 541 7.10 7.78 -12.19
N ILE A 542 7.14 6.95 -11.14
CA ILE A 542 7.20 5.48 -11.24
C ILE A 542 5.97 4.94 -11.99
N ASP A 543 6.18 4.08 -13.00
CA ASP A 543 5.09 3.60 -13.86
C ASP A 543 4.23 2.53 -13.17
N GLN A 544 4.84 1.61 -12.41
CA GLN A 544 4.14 0.59 -11.63
C GLN A 544 4.85 0.39 -10.29
N TYR A 545 4.07 0.38 -9.21
CA TYR A 545 4.53 0.06 -7.87
C TYR A 545 3.75 -1.14 -7.32
N VAL A 546 4.45 -2.10 -6.71
CA VAL A 546 3.85 -3.29 -6.07
C VAL A 546 4.22 -3.31 -4.60
N GLY A 547 3.24 -3.50 -3.72
CA GLY A 547 3.46 -3.58 -2.28
C GLY A 547 2.18 -3.66 -1.47
N GLY A 548 2.32 -3.94 -0.16
CA GLY A 548 1.23 -4.22 0.75
C GLY A 548 0.28 -3.05 0.99
N ILE A 549 -1.01 -3.36 1.14
CA ILE A 549 -2.06 -2.36 1.40
C ILE A 549 -1.96 -1.74 2.80
N GLU A 550 -1.29 -2.40 3.74
CA GLU A 550 -1.03 -1.89 5.09
C GLU A 550 -0.27 -0.56 5.09
N HIS A 551 0.48 -0.29 4.01
CA HIS A 551 1.21 0.96 3.83
C HIS A 551 0.35 2.13 3.32
N ALA A 552 -0.96 1.95 3.13
CA ALA A 552 -1.86 2.98 2.56
C ALA A 552 -1.75 4.33 3.28
N VAL A 553 -1.77 4.33 4.61
CA VAL A 553 -1.73 5.54 5.46
C VAL A 553 -0.36 5.78 6.11
N LEU A 554 0.62 4.94 5.81
CA LEU A 554 2.01 5.01 6.26
C LEU A 554 2.90 5.46 5.09
N HIS A 555 3.77 4.56 4.61
CA HIS A 555 4.74 4.80 3.56
C HIS A 555 4.16 5.49 2.31
N LEU A 556 3.01 5.04 1.79
CA LEU A 556 2.42 5.61 0.58
C LEU A 556 1.94 7.07 0.79
N LEU A 557 1.36 7.37 1.95
CA LEU A 557 0.94 8.73 2.28
C LEU A 557 2.16 9.65 2.47
N TYR A 558 3.19 9.17 3.16
CA TYR A 558 4.42 9.93 3.39
C TYR A 558 5.22 10.15 2.11
N SER A 559 5.28 9.18 1.20
CA SER A 559 5.90 9.32 -0.12
C SER A 559 5.21 10.39 -0.97
N ARG A 560 3.88 10.46 -0.92
CA ARG A 560 3.10 11.52 -1.57
C ARG A 560 3.41 12.89 -0.98
N PHE A 561 3.47 12.98 0.34
CA PHE A 561 3.86 14.22 1.05
C PHE A 561 5.28 14.67 0.64
N PHE A 562 6.28 13.78 0.73
CA PHE A 562 7.65 14.10 0.32
C PHE A 562 7.73 14.55 -1.13
N THR A 563 7.06 13.85 -2.05
CA THR A 563 7.03 14.24 -3.47
C THR A 563 6.50 15.66 -3.65
N LYS A 564 5.43 16.05 -2.94
CA LYS A 564 4.87 17.40 -3.02
C LYS A 564 5.84 18.46 -2.48
N VAL A 565 6.51 18.18 -1.36
CA VAL A 565 7.53 19.10 -0.80
C VAL A 565 8.70 19.23 -1.77
N LEU A 566 9.20 18.13 -2.33
CA LEU A 566 10.28 18.14 -3.31
C LEU A 566 9.89 18.85 -4.61
N HIS A 567 8.63 18.74 -5.02
CA HIS A 567 8.08 19.49 -6.14
C HIS A 567 8.09 21.00 -5.84
N ASP A 568 7.65 21.41 -4.66
CA ASP A 568 7.65 22.82 -4.23
C ASP A 568 9.07 23.37 -4.07
N MET A 569 10.06 22.50 -3.85
CA MET A 569 11.48 22.82 -3.87
C MET A 569 12.05 22.91 -5.30
N GLY A 570 11.28 22.55 -6.33
CA GLY A 570 11.73 22.51 -7.72
C GLY A 570 12.66 21.33 -8.05
N MET A 571 12.74 20.32 -7.19
CA MET A 571 13.64 19.17 -7.35
C MET A 571 13.04 18.07 -8.22
N VAL A 572 11.71 17.96 -8.27
CA VAL A 572 10.98 17.02 -9.13
C VAL A 572 9.89 17.74 -9.92
N SER A 573 9.52 17.21 -11.09
CA SER A 573 8.54 17.84 -12.01
C SER A 573 7.11 17.32 -11.85
N PHE A 574 6.89 16.36 -10.98
CA PHE A 574 5.60 15.69 -10.72
C PHE A 574 5.18 15.86 -9.27
N THR A 575 3.87 15.80 -9.02
CA THR A 575 3.26 15.98 -7.68
C THR A 575 2.87 14.66 -7.03
N GLU A 576 2.84 13.56 -7.80
CA GLU A 576 2.54 12.21 -7.32
C GLU A 576 3.64 11.23 -7.71
N PRO A 577 4.10 10.35 -6.80
CA PRO A 577 5.27 9.51 -7.03
C PRO A 577 5.00 8.31 -7.94
N PHE A 578 3.79 7.73 -7.89
CA PHE A 578 3.47 6.44 -8.50
C PHE A 578 2.23 6.55 -9.38
N LYS A 579 2.35 6.21 -10.69
CA LYS A 579 1.23 6.25 -11.65
C LYS A 579 0.22 5.13 -11.40
N ARG A 580 0.74 3.91 -11.15
CA ARG A 580 -0.08 2.72 -10.92
C ARG A 580 0.39 2.01 -9.66
N MET A 581 -0.56 1.53 -8.87
CA MET A 581 -0.32 0.75 -7.65
C MET A 581 -1.01 -0.60 -7.77
N LEU A 582 -0.31 -1.67 -7.40
CA LEU A 582 -0.87 -2.99 -7.21
C LEU A 582 -0.61 -3.39 -5.75
N ASN A 583 -1.70 -3.64 -5.01
CA ASN A 583 -1.59 -4.22 -3.68
C ASN A 583 -1.84 -5.71 -3.79
N GLN A 584 -0.81 -6.51 -3.50
CA GLN A 584 -0.94 -7.97 -3.48
C GLN A 584 -1.68 -8.43 -2.21
N GLY A 585 -2.24 -9.63 -2.29
CA GLY A 585 -2.76 -10.35 -1.13
C GLY A 585 -1.66 -10.82 -0.17
N GLN A 586 -2.01 -11.71 0.73
CA GLN A 586 -1.07 -12.34 1.67
C GLN A 586 -0.94 -13.83 1.38
N VAL A 587 0.26 -14.38 1.56
CA VAL A 587 0.43 -15.83 1.58
C VAL A 587 0.12 -16.33 2.98
N ILE A 588 -0.98 -17.05 3.10
CA ILE A 588 -1.48 -17.65 4.34
C ILE A 588 -1.28 -19.17 4.31
N ASN A 589 -1.50 -19.87 5.42
CA ASN A 589 -1.44 -21.33 5.47
C ASN A 589 -2.52 -21.90 6.38
N GLY A 590 -3.41 -22.70 5.81
CA GLY A 590 -4.55 -23.29 6.49
C GLY A 590 -5.55 -22.24 7.01
N GLY A 591 -5.86 -21.25 6.17
CA GLY A 591 -6.80 -20.16 6.46
C GLY A 591 -6.32 -19.12 7.47
N LYS A 592 -5.00 -19.11 7.81
CA LYS A 592 -4.43 -18.21 8.81
C LYS A 592 -3.13 -17.57 8.31
N ALA A 593 -2.91 -16.33 8.69
CA ALA A 593 -1.62 -15.65 8.47
C ALA A 593 -0.48 -16.49 9.07
N MET A 594 0.63 -16.59 8.33
CA MET A 594 1.81 -17.33 8.80
C MET A 594 2.49 -16.57 9.93
N SER A 595 2.76 -17.26 11.05
CA SER A 595 3.52 -16.68 12.15
C SER A 595 4.38 -17.71 12.86
N LYS A 596 5.48 -17.25 13.47
CA LYS A 596 6.37 -18.11 14.27
C LYS A 596 5.66 -18.69 15.51
N SER A 597 4.75 -17.93 16.09
CA SER A 597 3.98 -18.34 17.28
C SER A 597 2.97 -19.45 16.98
N LEU A 598 2.40 -19.47 15.79
CA LEU A 598 1.46 -20.52 15.34
C LEU A 598 2.18 -21.75 14.78
N GLY A 599 3.47 -21.64 14.45
CA GLY A 599 4.24 -22.75 13.85
C GLY A 599 3.73 -23.17 12.45
N ASN A 600 2.91 -22.34 11.79
CA ASN A 600 2.32 -22.60 10.48
C ASN A 600 3.12 -21.99 9.32
N GLY A 601 4.32 -21.47 9.57
CA GLY A 601 5.18 -20.88 8.55
C GLY A 601 5.65 -21.90 7.53
N VAL A 602 5.64 -21.51 6.25
CA VAL A 602 6.26 -22.24 5.14
C VAL A 602 7.56 -21.56 4.79
N ASP A 603 8.62 -22.35 4.68
CA ASP A 603 9.97 -21.88 4.35
C ASP A 603 10.14 -21.82 2.83
N LEU A 604 10.35 -20.62 2.30
CA LEU A 604 10.50 -20.38 0.86
C LEU A 604 11.72 -21.13 0.28
N GLY A 605 12.85 -21.12 1.01
CA GLY A 605 14.06 -21.80 0.58
C GLY A 605 13.85 -23.30 0.41
N LYS A 606 13.17 -23.95 1.37
CA LYS A 606 12.82 -25.37 1.30
C LYS A 606 11.88 -25.69 0.13
N GLN A 607 10.90 -24.83 -0.15
CA GLN A 607 10.03 -25.02 -1.30
C GLN A 607 10.81 -24.95 -2.61
N ILE A 608 11.76 -24.03 -2.71
CA ILE A 608 12.66 -23.89 -3.85
C ILE A 608 13.61 -25.12 -3.97
N ASP A 609 14.14 -25.62 -2.87
CA ASP A 609 14.99 -26.82 -2.86
C ASP A 609 14.24 -28.06 -3.35
N GLU A 610 12.98 -28.20 -2.96
CA GLU A 610 12.16 -29.37 -3.30
C GLU A 610 11.61 -29.34 -4.73
N PHE A 611 11.07 -28.18 -5.17
CA PHE A 611 10.33 -28.09 -6.43
C PHE A 611 11.04 -27.27 -7.52
N GLY A 612 12.07 -26.51 -7.18
CA GLY A 612 12.72 -25.53 -8.05
C GLY A 612 12.04 -24.17 -8.06
N VAL A 613 12.83 -23.14 -8.36
CA VAL A 613 12.37 -21.72 -8.34
C VAL A 613 11.18 -21.49 -9.24
N ASP A 614 11.26 -21.92 -10.52
CA ASP A 614 10.22 -21.67 -11.51
C ASP A 614 8.87 -22.28 -11.11
N ALA A 615 8.89 -23.45 -10.47
CA ALA A 615 7.67 -24.10 -9.99
C ALA A 615 7.04 -23.33 -8.83
N VAL A 616 7.82 -22.80 -7.92
CA VAL A 616 7.34 -21.98 -6.79
C VAL A 616 6.77 -20.66 -7.32
N ARG A 617 7.51 -19.95 -8.19
CA ARG A 617 7.05 -18.69 -8.82
C ARG A 617 5.75 -18.87 -9.59
N LEU A 618 5.71 -19.89 -10.46
CA LEU A 618 4.53 -20.22 -11.24
C LEU A 618 3.32 -20.53 -10.34
N THR A 619 3.53 -21.23 -9.23
CA THR A 619 2.46 -21.56 -8.28
C THR A 619 1.87 -20.31 -7.66
N MET A 620 2.71 -19.36 -7.22
CA MET A 620 2.26 -18.08 -6.66
C MET A 620 1.44 -17.27 -7.68
N ILE A 621 1.95 -17.12 -8.90
CA ILE A 621 1.29 -16.34 -9.95
C ILE A 621 -0.01 -17.00 -10.44
N PHE A 622 -0.08 -18.34 -10.41
CA PHE A 622 -1.24 -19.10 -10.88
C PHE A 622 -2.34 -19.27 -9.82
N ALA A 623 -2.03 -19.10 -8.54
CA ALA A 623 -2.95 -19.37 -7.43
C ALA A 623 -4.25 -18.57 -7.48
N GLY A 624 -4.18 -17.30 -7.90
CA GLY A 624 -5.33 -16.40 -7.97
C GLY A 624 -5.01 -15.06 -8.62
N PRO A 625 -5.96 -14.12 -8.61
CA PRO A 625 -5.67 -12.72 -8.90
C PRO A 625 -4.62 -12.18 -7.92
N PRO A 626 -3.74 -11.25 -8.34
CA PRO A 626 -2.67 -10.75 -7.48
C PRO A 626 -3.15 -10.10 -6.17
N GLU A 627 -4.36 -9.55 -6.16
CA GLU A 627 -4.97 -8.87 -5.03
C GLU A 627 -5.59 -9.81 -3.97
N ASP A 628 -5.74 -11.11 -4.30
CA ASP A 628 -6.34 -12.10 -3.41
C ASP A 628 -5.29 -12.83 -2.56
N ASP A 629 -5.67 -13.25 -1.36
CA ASP A 629 -4.81 -14.06 -0.51
C ASP A 629 -4.56 -15.45 -1.11
N ILE A 630 -3.34 -15.95 -0.96
CA ILE A 630 -2.95 -17.30 -1.38
C ILE A 630 -2.89 -18.20 -0.15
N ASP A 631 -3.79 -19.20 -0.05
CA ASP A 631 -3.59 -20.26 0.94
C ASP A 631 -2.65 -21.32 0.38
N TRP A 632 -1.43 -21.40 0.96
CA TRP A 632 -0.40 -22.32 0.50
C TRP A 632 -0.77 -23.79 0.69
N ALA A 633 -1.69 -24.08 1.58
CA ALA A 633 -2.23 -25.45 1.78
C ALA A 633 -3.08 -25.91 0.59
N ASP A 634 -3.65 -25.00 -0.18
CA ASP A 634 -4.55 -25.32 -1.30
C ASP A 634 -3.87 -25.37 -2.67
N VAL A 635 -2.57 -24.98 -2.75
CA VAL A 635 -1.82 -24.96 -4.00
C VAL A 635 -0.79 -26.08 -4.09
N SER A 636 -0.31 -26.38 -5.31
CA SER A 636 0.59 -27.51 -5.54
C SER A 636 1.80 -27.14 -6.42
N PRO A 637 2.95 -26.81 -5.81
CA PRO A 637 4.19 -26.61 -6.58
C PRO A 637 4.61 -27.84 -7.41
N ALA A 638 4.29 -29.04 -6.94
CA ALA A 638 4.53 -30.27 -7.69
C ALA A 638 3.70 -30.34 -9.00
N ALA A 639 2.50 -29.78 -9.03
CA ALA A 639 1.71 -29.69 -10.26
C ALA A 639 2.33 -28.69 -11.25
N SER A 640 2.78 -27.56 -10.76
CA SER A 640 3.55 -26.56 -11.54
C SER A 640 4.82 -27.16 -12.11
N GLN A 641 5.59 -27.91 -11.32
CA GLN A 641 6.81 -28.60 -11.77
C GLN A 641 6.52 -29.58 -12.92
N LYS A 642 5.45 -30.38 -12.82
CA LYS A 642 5.01 -31.29 -13.90
C LYS A 642 4.60 -30.56 -15.18
N PHE A 643 3.94 -29.41 -15.04
CA PHE A 643 3.62 -28.58 -16.21
C PHE A 643 4.88 -28.04 -16.88
N LEU A 644 5.82 -27.50 -16.11
CA LEU A 644 7.09 -26.95 -16.62
C LEU A 644 7.91 -28.04 -17.33
N ALA A 645 8.00 -29.24 -16.77
CA ALA A 645 8.67 -30.37 -17.43
C ALA A 645 8.04 -30.70 -18.82
N ARG A 646 6.72 -30.64 -18.91
CA ARG A 646 5.97 -30.84 -20.15
C ARG A 646 6.22 -29.72 -21.17
N ALA A 647 6.27 -28.45 -20.71
CA ALA A 647 6.56 -27.30 -21.56
C ALA A 647 7.99 -27.39 -22.14
N LEU A 648 8.99 -27.68 -21.29
CA LEU A 648 10.37 -27.86 -21.74
C LEU A 648 10.51 -29.02 -22.75
N ARG A 649 9.77 -30.10 -22.53
CA ARG A 649 9.76 -31.23 -23.47
C ARG A 649 9.21 -30.82 -24.85
N VAL A 650 8.15 -30.00 -24.91
CA VAL A 650 7.65 -29.44 -26.17
C VAL A 650 8.75 -28.67 -26.90
N MET A 651 9.43 -27.75 -26.22
CA MET A 651 10.50 -26.95 -26.80
C MET A 651 11.70 -27.81 -27.26
N SER A 652 12.03 -28.88 -26.52
CA SER A 652 13.18 -29.75 -26.80
C SER A 652 12.95 -30.69 -27.95
N GLU A 653 11.72 -31.05 -28.28
CA GLU A 653 11.38 -32.00 -29.34
C GLU A 653 11.17 -31.34 -30.70
N VAL A 654 11.14 -30.02 -30.81
CA VAL A 654 11.05 -29.30 -32.09
C VAL A 654 12.25 -29.59 -32.97
N THR A 655 11.99 -30.07 -34.22
CA THR A 655 13.05 -30.46 -35.15
C THR A 655 13.10 -29.64 -36.44
N SER A 656 12.16 -28.71 -36.64
CA SER A 656 12.25 -27.70 -37.71
C SER A 656 13.41 -26.72 -37.44
N GLU A 657 13.96 -26.14 -38.49
CA GLU A 657 15.10 -25.22 -38.37
C GLU A 657 14.67 -23.86 -37.79
N PRO A 658 15.53 -23.18 -37.01
CA PRO A 658 15.29 -21.79 -36.58
C PRO A 658 15.06 -20.86 -37.78
N GLY A 659 14.08 -19.95 -37.67
CA GLY A 659 13.76 -18.98 -38.72
C GLY A 659 12.94 -19.55 -39.88
N VAL A 660 12.42 -20.79 -39.79
CA VAL A 660 11.48 -21.32 -40.78
C VAL A 660 10.23 -20.43 -40.84
N ALA A 661 9.72 -20.20 -42.04
CA ALA A 661 8.44 -19.49 -42.24
C ALA A 661 7.28 -20.35 -41.71
N PHE A 662 6.43 -19.74 -40.88
CA PHE A 662 5.34 -20.44 -40.17
C PHE A 662 4.11 -20.68 -41.05
N ASP A 663 3.96 -19.97 -42.20
CA ASP A 663 2.77 -19.98 -43.06
C ASP A 663 2.44 -21.38 -43.62
N GLY A 664 3.48 -22.22 -43.83
CA GLY A 664 3.35 -23.58 -44.29
C GLY A 664 2.96 -24.60 -43.21
N GLY A 665 2.84 -24.19 -41.95
CA GLY A 665 2.52 -25.05 -40.82
C GLY A 665 1.02 -25.31 -40.63
N ASP A 666 0.69 -26.20 -39.68
CA ASP A 666 -0.67 -26.59 -39.36
C ASP A 666 -1.51 -25.37 -38.96
N GLN A 667 -2.52 -25.03 -39.72
CA GLN A 667 -3.34 -23.83 -39.54
C GLN A 667 -4.20 -23.88 -38.26
N ALA A 668 -4.58 -25.07 -37.81
CA ALA A 668 -5.36 -25.20 -36.58
C ALA A 668 -4.52 -24.86 -35.35
N LEU A 669 -3.27 -25.35 -35.30
CA LEU A 669 -2.34 -24.99 -34.22
C LEU A 669 -1.95 -23.51 -34.29
N ARG A 670 -1.72 -22.94 -35.46
CA ARG A 670 -1.44 -21.51 -35.65
C ARG A 670 -2.58 -20.64 -35.13
N LYS A 671 -3.84 -20.96 -35.45
CA LYS A 671 -5.01 -20.26 -34.87
C LYS A 671 -4.99 -20.31 -33.34
N VAL A 672 -4.75 -21.48 -32.73
CA VAL A 672 -4.65 -21.59 -31.25
C VAL A 672 -3.51 -20.72 -30.73
N THR A 673 -2.34 -20.73 -31.35
CA THR A 673 -1.18 -19.91 -30.94
C THR A 673 -1.51 -18.44 -30.99
N HIS A 674 -2.08 -17.91 -32.07
CA HIS A 674 -2.38 -16.50 -32.23
C HIS A 674 -3.54 -16.02 -31.31
N HIS A 675 -4.56 -16.87 -31.09
CA HIS A 675 -5.56 -16.58 -30.07
C HIS A 675 -4.95 -16.53 -28.67
N THR A 676 -4.02 -17.45 -28.35
CA THR A 676 -3.30 -17.40 -27.07
C THR A 676 -2.47 -16.12 -26.94
N VAL A 677 -1.78 -15.69 -28.00
CA VAL A 677 -1.02 -14.42 -28.01
C VAL A 677 -1.93 -13.23 -27.70
N ASP A 678 -3.06 -13.12 -28.40
CA ASP A 678 -4.01 -12.02 -28.21
C ASP A 678 -4.60 -11.99 -26.78
N GLU A 679 -5.04 -13.14 -26.29
CA GLU A 679 -5.63 -13.27 -24.95
C GLU A 679 -4.60 -13.01 -23.84
N VAL A 680 -3.42 -13.63 -23.91
CA VAL A 680 -2.36 -13.47 -22.88
C VAL A 680 -1.87 -12.03 -22.84
N THR A 681 -1.74 -11.35 -23.99
CA THR A 681 -1.40 -9.92 -24.02
C THR A 681 -2.39 -9.09 -23.20
N LYS A 682 -3.68 -9.23 -23.46
CA LYS A 682 -4.75 -8.51 -22.75
C LYS A 682 -4.80 -8.87 -21.25
N LEU A 683 -4.57 -10.13 -20.92
CA LEU A 683 -4.58 -10.63 -19.54
C LEU A 683 -3.39 -10.08 -18.73
N VAL A 684 -2.20 -10.04 -19.32
CA VAL A 684 -1.02 -9.46 -18.64
C VAL A 684 -1.18 -7.95 -18.46
N GLU A 685 -1.65 -7.23 -19.48
CA GLU A 685 -1.90 -5.78 -19.39
C GLU A 685 -2.98 -5.41 -18.34
N SER A 686 -3.96 -6.30 -18.14
CA SER A 686 -4.99 -6.16 -17.10
C SER A 686 -4.64 -6.83 -15.77
N GLN A 687 -3.41 -7.30 -15.60
CA GLN A 687 -2.88 -7.95 -14.39
C GLN A 687 -3.65 -9.23 -13.98
N ARG A 688 -4.25 -9.93 -14.95
CA ARG A 688 -4.91 -11.23 -14.76
C ARG A 688 -3.93 -12.38 -15.03
N PHE A 689 -2.81 -12.40 -14.31
CA PHE A 689 -1.68 -13.29 -14.56
C PHE A 689 -2.04 -14.77 -14.42
N ASN A 690 -2.87 -15.13 -13.46
CA ASN A 690 -3.34 -16.51 -13.24
C ASN A 690 -4.08 -17.07 -14.47
N VAL A 691 -4.93 -16.26 -15.10
CA VAL A 691 -5.66 -16.66 -16.32
C VAL A 691 -4.70 -16.73 -17.52
N ALA A 692 -3.72 -15.81 -17.60
CA ALA A 692 -2.67 -15.85 -18.63
C ALA A 692 -1.88 -17.18 -18.57
N VAL A 693 -1.49 -17.62 -17.37
CA VAL A 693 -0.83 -18.91 -17.15
C VAL A 693 -1.72 -20.07 -17.62
N ALA A 694 -3.03 -20.04 -17.35
CA ALA A 694 -3.95 -21.06 -17.84
C ALA A 694 -3.94 -21.16 -19.38
N ARG A 695 -3.91 -20.02 -20.09
CA ARG A 695 -3.80 -19.99 -21.57
C ARG A 695 -2.47 -20.58 -22.07
N MET A 696 -1.37 -20.30 -21.39
CA MET A 696 -0.06 -20.91 -21.71
C MET A 696 -0.11 -22.45 -21.52
N MET A 697 -0.82 -22.95 -20.50
CA MET A 697 -1.02 -24.39 -20.28
C MET A 697 -1.85 -25.03 -21.38
N GLU A 698 -2.88 -24.35 -21.89
CA GLU A 698 -3.70 -24.81 -23.03
C GLU A 698 -2.88 -24.88 -24.30
N LEU A 699 -2.07 -23.87 -24.62
CA LEU A 699 -1.17 -23.85 -25.77
C LEU A 699 -0.11 -24.96 -25.66
N THR A 700 0.49 -25.18 -24.49
CA THR A 700 1.42 -26.29 -24.26
C THR A 700 0.76 -27.64 -24.57
N SER A 701 -0.50 -27.80 -24.16
CA SER A 701 -1.25 -29.02 -24.40
C SER A 701 -1.61 -29.19 -25.88
N ALA A 702 -1.90 -28.12 -26.62
CA ALA A 702 -2.14 -28.13 -28.04
C ALA A 702 -0.87 -28.48 -28.83
N ALA A 703 0.26 -27.84 -28.52
CA ALA A 703 1.54 -28.14 -29.13
C ALA A 703 1.99 -29.60 -28.86
N ARG A 704 1.76 -30.11 -27.64
CA ARG A 704 2.06 -31.52 -27.33
C ARG A 704 1.23 -32.47 -28.17
N ARG A 705 -0.08 -32.25 -28.32
CA ARG A 705 -0.92 -33.06 -29.21
C ARG A 705 -0.48 -33.00 -30.67
N ALA A 706 -0.06 -31.83 -31.15
CA ALA A 706 0.44 -31.66 -32.50
C ALA A 706 1.71 -32.49 -32.74
N ILE A 707 2.60 -32.59 -31.79
CA ILE A 707 3.82 -33.43 -31.86
C ILE A 707 3.46 -34.91 -31.83
N ASP A 708 2.60 -35.34 -30.87
CA ASP A 708 2.34 -36.77 -30.61
C ASP A 708 1.40 -37.44 -31.60
N SER A 709 0.39 -36.73 -32.10
CA SER A 709 -0.69 -37.31 -32.91
C SER A 709 -1.20 -36.42 -34.05
N GLY A 710 -0.50 -35.32 -34.32
CA GLY A 710 -0.82 -34.35 -35.37
C GLY A 710 0.28 -34.26 -36.43
N PRO A 711 0.62 -33.04 -36.89
CA PRO A 711 1.59 -32.79 -37.95
C PRO A 711 3.04 -33.17 -37.59
N GLY A 712 3.36 -33.32 -36.33
CA GLY A 712 4.66 -33.77 -35.82
C GLY A 712 5.65 -32.68 -35.51
N ALA A 713 6.78 -33.06 -34.89
CA ALA A 713 7.79 -32.15 -34.33
C ALA A 713 8.54 -31.28 -35.36
N ALA A 714 8.45 -31.63 -36.64
CA ALA A 714 9.08 -30.88 -37.75
C ALA A 714 8.18 -29.79 -38.34
N ASP A 715 6.91 -29.72 -37.91
CA ASP A 715 5.95 -28.75 -38.43
C ASP A 715 6.32 -27.32 -38.01
N PRO A 716 6.31 -26.32 -38.91
CA PRO A 716 6.59 -24.94 -38.62
C PRO A 716 5.66 -24.33 -37.57
N ALA A 717 4.37 -24.73 -37.50
CA ALA A 717 3.42 -24.27 -36.50
C ALA A 717 3.77 -24.77 -35.07
N VAL A 718 4.39 -25.95 -34.96
CA VAL A 718 4.87 -26.48 -33.69
C VAL A 718 6.05 -25.64 -33.18
N ARG A 719 6.93 -25.18 -34.07
CA ARG A 719 8.00 -24.26 -33.75
C ARG A 719 7.42 -22.91 -33.30
N GLU A 720 6.50 -22.31 -34.08
CA GLU A 720 5.82 -21.05 -33.72
C GLU A 720 5.22 -21.12 -32.32
N ALA A 721 4.51 -22.19 -31.99
CA ALA A 721 3.92 -22.40 -30.67
C ALA A 721 4.99 -22.55 -29.58
N ALA A 722 6.09 -23.24 -29.83
CA ALA A 722 7.17 -23.48 -28.88
C ALA A 722 7.98 -22.19 -28.59
N GLU A 723 8.30 -21.41 -29.63
CA GLU A 723 8.96 -20.09 -29.47
C GLU A 723 8.06 -19.10 -28.71
N THR A 724 6.76 -19.06 -29.07
CA THR A 724 5.75 -18.28 -28.33
C THR A 724 5.67 -18.68 -26.86
N LEU A 725 5.66 -19.99 -26.56
CA LEU A 725 5.68 -20.46 -25.16
C LEU A 725 6.94 -20.06 -24.41
N ALA A 726 8.13 -20.14 -25.02
CA ALA A 726 9.38 -19.73 -24.41
C ALA A 726 9.34 -18.25 -24.00
N VAL A 727 8.88 -17.38 -24.90
CA VAL A 727 8.73 -15.94 -24.63
C VAL A 727 7.70 -15.69 -23.52
N MET A 728 6.53 -16.29 -23.58
CA MET A 728 5.49 -16.06 -22.57
C MET A 728 5.85 -16.63 -21.21
N LEU A 729 6.43 -17.82 -21.15
CA LEU A 729 6.86 -18.44 -19.89
C LEU A 729 8.03 -17.69 -19.24
N SER A 730 8.78 -16.87 -20.00
CA SER A 730 9.86 -16.06 -19.43
C SER A 730 9.38 -15.09 -18.32
N LEU A 731 8.09 -14.73 -18.33
CA LEU A 731 7.48 -13.88 -17.32
C LEU A 731 7.39 -14.58 -15.94
N VAL A 732 7.11 -15.87 -15.92
CA VAL A 732 6.76 -16.62 -14.71
C VAL A 732 7.75 -17.73 -14.35
N ALA A 733 8.46 -18.27 -15.31
CA ALA A 733 9.40 -19.37 -15.20
C ALA A 733 10.69 -19.09 -15.99
N PRO A 734 11.49 -18.09 -15.56
CA PRO A 734 12.58 -17.54 -16.36
C PRO A 734 13.71 -18.53 -16.66
N TYR A 735 14.06 -19.40 -15.71
CA TYR A 735 15.12 -20.38 -15.90
C TYR A 735 14.78 -21.42 -17.00
N LEU A 736 13.56 -21.93 -16.94
CA LEU A 736 13.05 -22.86 -17.94
C LEU A 736 12.92 -22.18 -19.31
N ALA A 737 12.45 -20.93 -19.33
CA ALA A 737 12.25 -20.19 -20.56
C ALA A 737 13.58 -19.91 -21.29
N GLU A 738 14.63 -19.54 -20.58
CA GLU A 738 15.99 -19.39 -21.14
C GLU A 738 16.50 -20.72 -21.71
N GLU A 739 16.34 -21.81 -20.98
CA GLU A 739 16.73 -23.14 -21.44
C GLU A 739 15.95 -23.58 -22.70
N GLY A 740 14.66 -23.35 -22.69
CA GLY A 740 13.79 -23.64 -23.84
C GLY A 740 14.17 -22.83 -25.07
N TRP A 741 14.45 -21.52 -24.87
CA TRP A 741 14.89 -20.62 -25.92
C TRP A 741 16.23 -21.05 -26.54
N GLU A 742 17.22 -21.42 -25.71
CA GLU A 742 18.49 -21.96 -26.19
C GLU A 742 18.32 -23.25 -26.97
N ARG A 743 17.45 -24.17 -26.50
CA ARG A 743 17.18 -25.45 -27.22
C ARG A 743 16.47 -25.26 -28.57
N LEU A 744 15.66 -24.21 -28.67
CA LEU A 744 15.02 -23.80 -29.93
C LEU A 744 16.00 -23.12 -30.90
N GLY A 745 17.24 -22.85 -30.50
CA GLY A 745 18.25 -22.14 -31.28
C GLY A 745 18.08 -20.61 -31.23
N GLY A 746 17.36 -20.10 -30.25
CA GLY A 746 17.23 -18.66 -30.00
C GLY A 746 18.55 -18.00 -29.64
N THR A 747 18.74 -16.74 -30.00
CA THR A 747 19.94 -15.95 -29.74
C THR A 747 19.66 -14.89 -28.66
N GLY A 748 20.64 -14.63 -27.79
CA GLY A 748 20.51 -13.70 -26.67
C GLY A 748 19.59 -14.24 -25.57
N ALA A 749 19.33 -13.39 -24.56
CA ALA A 749 18.42 -13.73 -23.47
C ALA A 749 16.96 -13.71 -23.95
N VAL A 750 16.18 -14.71 -23.55
CA VAL A 750 14.76 -14.80 -23.93
C VAL A 750 13.96 -13.57 -23.48
N ALA A 751 14.36 -12.90 -22.41
CA ALA A 751 13.72 -11.69 -21.91
C ALA A 751 13.66 -10.52 -22.94
N PHE A 752 14.50 -10.56 -23.98
CA PHE A 752 14.58 -9.55 -25.04
C PHE A 752 14.28 -10.14 -26.44
N ALA A 753 13.67 -11.31 -26.51
CA ALA A 753 13.31 -11.96 -27.78
C ALA A 753 12.24 -11.20 -28.57
N GLY A 754 11.47 -10.38 -27.90
CA GLY A 754 10.33 -9.63 -28.42
C GLY A 754 8.99 -10.34 -28.17
N TRP A 755 8.01 -9.58 -27.70
CA TRP A 755 6.67 -10.10 -27.44
C TRP A 755 5.98 -10.50 -28.75
N PRO A 756 5.41 -11.71 -28.86
CA PRO A 756 4.79 -12.15 -30.10
C PRO A 756 3.55 -11.30 -30.44
N THR A 757 3.30 -11.11 -31.70
CA THR A 757 2.15 -10.33 -32.21
C THR A 757 1.15 -11.29 -32.87
N ALA A 758 -0.12 -11.18 -32.49
CA ALA A 758 -1.19 -11.96 -33.10
C ALA A 758 -1.48 -11.48 -34.52
N ASP A 759 -1.56 -12.42 -35.47
CA ASP A 759 -2.00 -12.15 -36.85
C ASP A 759 -3.55 -12.03 -36.85
N PRO A 760 -4.11 -10.87 -37.24
CA PRO A 760 -5.55 -10.67 -37.28
C PRO A 760 -6.29 -11.66 -38.18
N ALA A 761 -5.65 -12.17 -39.23
CA ALA A 761 -6.25 -13.14 -40.13
C ALA A 761 -6.48 -14.50 -39.44
N LEU A 762 -5.66 -14.86 -38.45
CA LEU A 762 -5.77 -16.06 -37.65
C LEU A 762 -6.69 -15.92 -36.42
N LEU A 763 -7.14 -14.72 -36.13
CA LEU A 763 -8.09 -14.42 -35.04
C LEU A 763 -9.55 -14.49 -35.50
N VAL A 764 -9.79 -14.61 -36.80
CA VAL A 764 -11.16 -14.74 -37.36
C VAL A 764 -11.76 -16.06 -36.90
N GLN A 765 -12.80 -15.97 -36.08
CA GLN A 765 -13.61 -17.13 -35.70
C GLN A 765 -14.54 -17.51 -36.86
N GLU A 766 -14.36 -18.67 -37.41
CA GLU A 766 -15.25 -19.20 -38.44
C GLU A 766 -16.58 -19.69 -37.85
N SER A 767 -16.57 -20.11 -36.57
CA SER A 767 -17.77 -20.50 -35.83
C SER A 767 -17.64 -20.16 -34.34
N VAL A 768 -18.77 -20.03 -33.70
CA VAL A 768 -18.90 -19.82 -32.25
C VAL A 768 -19.84 -20.90 -31.72
N THR A 769 -19.46 -21.52 -30.59
CA THR A 769 -20.34 -22.46 -29.90
C THR A 769 -21.45 -21.72 -29.17
N CYS A 770 -22.68 -21.85 -29.69
CA CYS A 770 -23.86 -21.37 -28.97
C CYS A 770 -24.34 -22.43 -27.98
N VAL A 771 -24.51 -22.06 -26.73
CA VAL A 771 -25.10 -22.92 -25.69
C VAL A 771 -26.63 -22.81 -25.77
N VAL A 772 -27.31 -23.95 -25.99
CA VAL A 772 -28.78 -24.01 -25.98
C VAL A 772 -29.24 -24.62 -24.67
N GLN A 773 -30.04 -23.82 -23.92
CA GLN A 773 -30.64 -24.22 -22.65
C GLN A 773 -32.15 -24.41 -22.82
N VAL A 774 -32.71 -25.39 -22.08
CA VAL A 774 -34.14 -25.54 -21.88
C VAL A 774 -34.39 -25.51 -20.38
N ALA A 775 -35.23 -24.58 -19.94
CA ALA A 775 -35.49 -24.27 -18.52
C ALA A 775 -34.21 -24.03 -17.68
N GLY A 776 -33.24 -23.31 -18.28
CA GLY A 776 -31.95 -22.97 -17.62
C GLY A 776 -30.90 -24.09 -17.59
N LYS A 777 -31.22 -25.28 -18.13
CA LYS A 777 -30.28 -26.41 -18.21
C LYS A 777 -29.75 -26.61 -19.64
N VAL A 778 -28.43 -26.71 -19.78
CA VAL A 778 -27.79 -26.96 -21.09
C VAL A 778 -28.32 -28.27 -21.71
N ARG A 779 -28.80 -28.19 -22.95
CA ARG A 779 -29.35 -29.34 -23.70
C ARG A 779 -28.64 -29.59 -25.02
N ASP A 780 -28.11 -28.55 -25.64
CA ASP A 780 -27.31 -28.71 -26.87
C ASP A 780 -26.22 -27.60 -26.94
N ARG A 781 -25.30 -27.79 -27.87
CA ARG A 781 -24.27 -26.84 -28.29
C ARG A 781 -24.26 -26.83 -29.80
N LEU A 782 -24.49 -25.67 -30.40
CA LEU A 782 -24.52 -25.48 -31.86
C LEU A 782 -23.30 -24.67 -32.30
N GLU A 783 -22.59 -25.12 -33.28
CA GLU A 783 -21.55 -24.34 -33.94
C GLU A 783 -22.20 -23.42 -34.97
N VAL A 784 -22.10 -22.11 -34.79
CA VAL A 784 -22.80 -21.11 -35.59
C VAL A 784 -21.83 -20.00 -36.03
N ALA A 785 -22.17 -19.31 -37.12
CA ALA A 785 -21.36 -18.15 -37.53
C ALA A 785 -21.34 -17.05 -36.45
N PRO A 786 -20.21 -16.33 -36.24
CA PRO A 786 -20.07 -15.30 -35.25
C PRO A 786 -21.07 -14.15 -35.42
N ASP A 787 -21.48 -13.86 -36.64
CA ASP A 787 -22.39 -12.83 -37.08
C ASP A 787 -23.84 -13.30 -37.30
N ILE A 788 -24.17 -14.54 -36.86
CA ILE A 788 -25.51 -15.11 -36.96
C ILE A 788 -26.54 -14.21 -36.33
N SER A 789 -27.64 -13.95 -37.02
CA SER A 789 -28.75 -13.14 -36.48
C SER A 789 -29.49 -13.87 -35.34
N GLU A 790 -30.17 -13.13 -34.48
CA GLU A 790 -30.96 -13.71 -33.37
C GLU A 790 -32.09 -14.59 -33.88
N ASP A 791 -32.68 -14.25 -35.05
CA ASP A 791 -33.76 -15.02 -35.66
C ASP A 791 -33.28 -16.33 -36.28
N GLU A 792 -32.15 -16.33 -36.99
CA GLU A 792 -31.52 -17.54 -37.50
C GLU A 792 -31.06 -18.45 -36.35
N LEU A 793 -30.44 -17.89 -35.32
CA LEU A 793 -29.98 -18.66 -34.16
C LEU A 793 -31.17 -19.28 -33.39
N ARG A 794 -32.26 -18.53 -33.26
CA ARG A 794 -33.51 -19.04 -32.70
C ARG A 794 -34.06 -20.23 -33.51
N ALA A 795 -34.07 -20.10 -34.82
CA ALA A 795 -34.52 -21.17 -35.73
C ALA A 795 -33.65 -22.43 -35.62
N LEU A 796 -32.35 -22.29 -35.65
CA LEU A 796 -31.40 -23.40 -35.46
C LEU A 796 -31.54 -24.09 -34.10
N ALA A 797 -31.69 -23.32 -33.02
CA ALA A 797 -31.87 -23.86 -31.67
C ALA A 797 -33.18 -24.66 -31.51
N LEU A 798 -34.25 -24.19 -32.14
CA LEU A 798 -35.53 -24.87 -32.11
C LEU A 798 -35.58 -26.10 -33.05
N ALA A 799 -34.75 -26.12 -34.11
CA ALA A 799 -34.63 -27.24 -35.03
C ALA A 799 -33.73 -28.38 -34.50
N SER A 800 -33.04 -28.18 -33.38
CA SER A 800 -32.19 -29.23 -32.80
C SER A 800 -33.02 -30.40 -32.25
N ASP A 801 -32.76 -31.60 -32.71
CA ASP A 801 -33.39 -32.84 -32.24
C ASP A 801 -33.21 -33.05 -30.74
N LYS A 802 -32.04 -32.68 -30.21
CA LYS A 802 -31.74 -32.77 -28.79
C LYS A 802 -32.61 -31.81 -27.96
N VAL A 803 -32.87 -30.62 -28.47
CA VAL A 803 -33.73 -29.61 -27.82
C VAL A 803 -35.20 -30.01 -27.93
N ALA A 804 -35.61 -30.46 -29.10
CA ALA A 804 -36.97 -30.93 -29.38
C ALA A 804 -37.45 -32.02 -28.39
N SER A 805 -36.54 -32.92 -27.98
CA SER A 805 -36.85 -33.98 -27.00
C SER A 805 -37.27 -33.46 -25.61
N TYR A 806 -36.98 -32.20 -25.29
CA TYR A 806 -37.35 -31.54 -24.02
C TYR A 806 -38.53 -30.58 -24.14
N LEU A 807 -39.12 -30.44 -25.34
CA LEU A 807 -40.26 -29.54 -25.58
C LEU A 807 -41.51 -30.36 -25.80
N GLN A 808 -42.56 -30.16 -25.04
CA GLN A 808 -43.86 -30.81 -25.20
C GLN A 808 -44.83 -30.03 -26.12
N GLY A 809 -44.32 -29.06 -26.89
CA GLY A 809 -45.10 -28.18 -27.75
C GLY A 809 -44.35 -26.90 -28.08
N ALA A 810 -45.03 -25.87 -28.54
CA ALA A 810 -44.43 -24.57 -28.82
C ALA A 810 -43.92 -23.93 -27.52
N PRO A 811 -42.68 -23.42 -27.48
CA PRO A 811 -42.11 -22.82 -26.28
C PRO A 811 -42.84 -21.52 -25.91
N ARG A 812 -42.99 -21.29 -24.62
CA ARG A 812 -43.61 -20.10 -24.05
C ARG A 812 -42.80 -18.85 -24.30
N LYS A 813 -41.44 -18.97 -24.27
CA LYS A 813 -40.52 -17.84 -24.50
C LYS A 813 -39.18 -18.39 -24.97
N VAL A 814 -38.56 -17.74 -25.96
CA VAL A 814 -37.19 -18.02 -26.38
C VAL A 814 -36.37 -16.76 -26.23
N ILE A 815 -35.36 -16.81 -25.38
CA ILE A 815 -34.42 -15.72 -25.10
C ILE A 815 -33.16 -16.04 -25.91
N VAL A 816 -32.82 -15.18 -26.86
CA VAL A 816 -31.61 -15.31 -27.69
C VAL A 816 -30.62 -14.21 -27.30
N ARG A 817 -29.38 -14.59 -27.23
CA ARG A 817 -28.22 -13.68 -27.14
C ARG A 817 -27.17 -14.20 -28.14
N ALA A 818 -27.36 -13.81 -29.37
CA ALA A 818 -26.47 -14.22 -30.45
C ALA A 818 -25.04 -13.71 -30.21
N PRO A 819 -24.03 -14.45 -30.58
CA PRO A 819 -24.05 -15.84 -31.06
C PRO A 819 -23.94 -16.88 -29.92
N LYS A 820 -23.95 -16.53 -28.63
CA LYS A 820 -23.45 -17.36 -27.52
C LYS A 820 -24.48 -18.17 -26.76
N LEU A 821 -25.76 -17.73 -26.73
CA LEU A 821 -26.76 -18.35 -25.85
C LEU A 821 -28.16 -18.32 -26.45
N VAL A 822 -28.85 -19.44 -26.36
CA VAL A 822 -30.31 -19.50 -26.48
C VAL A 822 -30.88 -20.19 -25.25
N ASN A 823 -31.81 -19.56 -24.56
CA ASN A 823 -32.53 -20.16 -23.44
C ASN A 823 -34.02 -20.25 -23.77
N ILE A 824 -34.52 -21.47 -23.81
CA ILE A 824 -35.89 -21.81 -24.19
C ILE A 824 -36.66 -22.11 -22.91
N VAL A 825 -37.76 -21.39 -22.71
CA VAL A 825 -38.70 -21.63 -21.63
C VAL A 825 -39.87 -22.42 -22.22
N PRO A 826 -40.07 -23.68 -21.82
CA PRO A 826 -41.13 -24.54 -22.32
C PRO A 826 -42.55 -24.00 -22.15
#